data_eb0052bf6e8e5965bcaf7199b34e6b25
#
_entry.id   eb0052bf6e8e5965bcaf7199b34e6b25
#
_cell.length_a   1.000
_cell.length_b   1.000
_cell.length_c   1.000
_cell.angle_alpha   90.00
_cell.angle_beta   90.00
_cell.angle_gamma   90.00
#
_symmetry.space_group_name_H-M   'P 1'
#
loop_
_entity.id
_entity.type
_entity.pdbx_description
1 polymer ?
#
loop_
_entity_poly.entity_id
_entity_poly.type
_entity_poly.pdbx_seq_one_letter_code
_entity_poly.pdbx_strand_id
1 'polypeptide(L)'
;MESTTVVQSKVKPRPGINLSDNAHRVLEKRYLKKDKQGKVIETPEEMFHRVAETIASAELIYDPKADVKAREDEFYRLMADLEFLPNSPTLMNAGRELGQLSACFVIPVGDSMESIFDAVKYTALIHKSGGGTGFSFSHLRPEGDFVKSTSGVASGPVSFMEVFDTTTDVTKQGGTRRGANMGILSVDHPDIMRFITAKDDPRKLNNFNISVAVTTEFMEAVKAGTDYNLVNPRTKEVTKKLNAREVFDKIVDMAWRTGDPGIVFIDQINKDNPTPHLGKIESTNPCGEQPLLPYESCNLGSINLSRMLKKSNGKFEIDYPKLAGTVKAAVRFLDNVIDVNKFPLDQIADMTRKLRKIGLGVMGFADMLIELGIPYNSEEALKIGTEVMRFIHDEAGKASVELAEERGVFPAFEGSIYDAPGNLRVRNASCTTIAPTGTLSIIAGCSSGIEPLFALSYTRNILDGAQLVEVNPYFEEVARSGGFYSDELMKQLAGGARLHEIEEVPEDVKKLFVTAHEITPEWHIRMQAAFQRSTDNAVSKTVNFPTEATREDIAKVYRMAYEEGLKGITIYRDRSRDAQVLTTGKEGKGKVEKLKPRKRPVETKGTIARVNTGCGSLYITVAYDDKGIFEVFATLGKSGGCASAQLEATCRLITLALRSGVDVTMVVKQLRGIRCPNIAWEEGHSILSCADAIASVLEKHINSEAKPQVEDYGLVKNLAGQCPDCGNLLVYQEGCYICPSCGY
;
A
#
# COMPACT_ATOMS: atom_id res chain seq x y z
N MET A 1 -25.05 28.15 14.59
CA MET A 1 -23.80 28.27 15.35
C MET A 1 -23.81 27.16 16.38
N GLU A 2 -23.32 25.99 16.04
CA GLU A 2 -23.21 24.89 17.01
C GLU A 2 -21.83 25.01 17.68
N SER A 3 -21.82 25.11 18.99
CA SER A 3 -20.65 25.26 19.81
C SER A 3 -19.79 24.01 19.78
N THR A 4 -18.60 24.11 19.21
CA THR A 4 -17.58 23.07 19.28
C THR A 4 -16.97 23.11 20.68
N THR A 5 -17.40 22.20 21.53
CA THR A 5 -16.85 22.07 22.90
C THR A 5 -15.52 21.37 22.83
N VAL A 6 -14.44 22.06 23.19
CA VAL A 6 -13.12 21.47 23.41
C VAL A 6 -13.19 20.66 24.71
N VAL A 7 -13.29 19.36 24.60
CA VAL A 7 -13.25 18.47 25.78
C VAL A 7 -11.78 18.21 26.10
N GLN A 8 -11.27 18.86 27.14
CA GLN A 8 -10.01 18.49 27.77
C GLN A 8 -10.14 17.11 28.40
N SER A 9 -9.49 16.11 27.83
CA SER A 9 -9.36 14.81 28.46
C SER A 9 -8.34 14.87 29.61
N LYS A 10 -8.77 15.24 30.80
CA LYS A 10 -8.04 14.92 32.02
C LYS A 10 -8.20 13.42 32.28
N VAL A 11 -7.38 12.61 31.59
CA VAL A 11 -7.29 11.19 31.86
C VAL A 11 -6.55 11.02 33.18
N LYS A 12 -7.23 10.53 34.22
CA LYS A 12 -6.57 10.00 35.41
C LYS A 12 -5.73 8.80 34.97
N PRO A 13 -4.42 8.72 35.33
CA PRO A 13 -3.62 7.55 35.00
C PRO A 13 -4.29 6.32 35.62
N ARG A 14 -4.65 5.34 34.79
CA ARG A 14 -5.04 4.01 35.26
C ARG A 14 -3.77 3.30 35.73
N PRO A 15 -3.82 2.49 36.81
CA PRO A 15 -2.69 1.62 37.16
C PRO A 15 -2.54 0.60 36.01
N GLY A 16 -1.46 0.72 35.21
CA GLY A 16 -1.20 -0.11 34.05
C GLY A 16 -0.21 0.56 33.08
N ILE A 17 -0.03 -0.03 31.91
CA ILE A 17 0.82 0.51 30.83
C ILE A 17 0.29 1.88 30.42
N ASN A 18 1.16 2.86 30.30
CA ASN A 18 0.78 4.24 29.92
C ASN A 18 0.48 4.34 28.42
N LEU A 19 -0.73 3.97 28.03
CA LEU A 19 -1.20 4.00 26.65
C LEU A 19 -2.16 5.18 26.41
N SER A 20 -2.07 5.79 25.24
CA SER A 20 -3.04 6.79 24.79
C SER A 20 -4.41 6.14 24.50
N ASP A 21 -5.49 6.95 24.50
CA ASP A 21 -6.83 6.47 24.12
C ASP A 21 -6.85 5.84 22.71
N ASN A 22 -6.01 6.36 21.81
CA ASN A 22 -5.85 5.82 20.46
C ASN A 22 -5.17 4.46 20.47
N ALA A 23 -4.12 4.28 21.27
CA ALA A 23 -3.47 2.99 21.46
C ALA A 23 -4.47 1.96 21.97
N HIS A 24 -5.26 2.30 23.00
CA HIS A 24 -6.31 1.42 23.53
C HIS A 24 -7.32 1.00 22.45
N ARG A 25 -7.87 1.96 21.68
CA ARG A 25 -8.83 1.68 20.59
C ARG A 25 -8.24 0.78 19.52
N VAL A 26 -6.99 1.01 19.13
CA VAL A 26 -6.29 0.21 18.12
C VAL A 26 -6.07 -1.21 18.64
N LEU A 27 -5.63 -1.37 19.89
CA LEU A 27 -5.44 -2.66 20.54
C LEU A 27 -6.76 -3.44 20.63
N GLU A 28 -7.82 -2.85 21.15
CA GLU A 28 -9.16 -3.46 21.24
C GLU A 28 -9.71 -3.88 19.87
N LYS A 29 -9.54 -3.03 18.88
CA LYS A 29 -10.09 -3.29 17.54
C LYS A 29 -9.40 -4.44 16.83
N ARG A 30 -8.05 -4.56 16.95
CA ARG A 30 -7.22 -5.40 16.09
C ARG A 30 -6.35 -6.44 16.80
N TYR A 31 -5.94 -6.24 18.05
CA TYR A 31 -4.88 -7.03 18.68
C TYR A 31 -5.35 -7.91 19.84
N LEU A 32 -6.24 -7.39 20.70
CA LEU A 32 -6.69 -8.10 21.87
C LEU A 32 -7.55 -9.32 21.51
N LYS A 33 -7.48 -10.35 22.34
CA LYS A 33 -8.35 -11.53 22.18
C LYS A 33 -9.82 -11.16 22.31
N LYS A 34 -10.65 -11.79 21.48
CA LYS A 34 -12.10 -11.65 21.49
C LYS A 34 -12.76 -13.01 21.64
N ASP A 35 -13.90 -13.05 22.28
CA ASP A 35 -14.75 -14.23 22.34
C ASP A 35 -15.49 -14.48 21.01
N LYS A 36 -16.31 -15.53 20.96
CA LYS A 36 -17.10 -15.88 19.76
C LYS A 36 -18.15 -14.83 19.39
N GLN A 37 -18.50 -13.93 20.31
CA GLN A 37 -19.42 -12.82 20.13
C GLN A 37 -18.71 -11.52 19.71
N GLY A 38 -17.38 -11.54 19.62
CA GLY A 38 -16.55 -10.37 19.23
C GLY A 38 -16.24 -9.43 20.40
N LYS A 39 -16.59 -9.77 21.64
CA LYS A 39 -16.25 -9.00 22.84
C LYS A 39 -14.80 -9.22 23.23
N VAL A 40 -14.08 -8.13 23.54
CA VAL A 40 -12.70 -8.17 24.03
C VAL A 40 -12.65 -8.86 25.40
N ILE A 41 -11.75 -9.84 25.54
CA ILE A 41 -11.53 -10.67 26.73
C ILE A 41 -10.09 -10.67 27.22
N GLU A 42 -9.26 -9.74 26.74
CA GLU A 42 -7.83 -9.60 27.05
C GLU A 42 -7.52 -8.13 27.29
N THR A 43 -6.71 -7.82 28.26
CA THR A 43 -6.15 -6.47 28.47
C THR A 43 -4.83 -6.29 27.70
N PRO A 44 -4.35 -5.04 27.50
CA PRO A 44 -3.04 -4.81 26.91
C PRO A 44 -1.89 -5.48 27.68
N GLU A 45 -1.95 -5.48 29.01
CA GLU A 45 -0.99 -6.13 29.91
C GLU A 45 -0.98 -7.64 29.67
N GLU A 46 -2.15 -8.28 29.66
CA GLU A 46 -2.29 -9.71 29.39
C GLU A 46 -1.78 -10.07 27.98
N MET A 47 -1.99 -9.20 27.00
CA MET A 47 -1.46 -9.40 25.64
C MET A 47 0.08 -9.38 25.67
N PHE A 48 0.71 -8.41 26.31
CA PHE A 48 2.17 -8.33 26.36
C PHE A 48 2.77 -9.49 27.20
N HIS A 49 2.13 -9.92 28.27
CA HIS A 49 2.53 -11.13 29.00
C HIS A 49 2.46 -12.38 28.12
N ARG A 50 1.34 -12.58 27.43
CA ARG A 50 1.17 -13.72 26.49
C ARG A 50 2.24 -13.75 25.41
N VAL A 51 2.59 -12.59 24.84
CA VAL A 51 3.65 -12.48 23.85
C VAL A 51 5.00 -12.81 24.48
N ALA A 52 5.34 -12.20 25.60
CA ALA A 52 6.61 -12.41 26.30
C ALA A 52 6.82 -13.87 26.70
N GLU A 53 5.81 -14.51 27.31
CA GLU A 53 5.82 -15.92 27.71
C GLU A 53 6.05 -16.84 26.49
N THR A 54 5.29 -16.60 25.40
CA THR A 54 5.41 -17.42 24.18
C THR A 54 6.80 -17.32 23.58
N ILE A 55 7.36 -16.12 23.49
CA ILE A 55 8.67 -15.92 22.86
C ILE A 55 9.81 -16.40 23.78
N ALA A 56 9.69 -16.21 25.10
CA ALA A 56 10.67 -16.70 26.07
C ALA A 56 10.73 -18.22 26.11
N SER A 57 9.66 -18.93 25.79
CA SER A 57 9.66 -20.40 25.77
C SER A 57 10.66 -21.02 24.81
N ALA A 58 11.10 -20.29 23.78
CA ALA A 58 12.14 -20.74 22.84
C ALA A 58 13.49 -21.01 23.51
N GLU A 59 13.78 -20.40 24.68
CA GLU A 59 15.02 -20.64 25.41
C GLU A 59 15.21 -22.12 25.76
N LEU A 60 14.10 -22.83 26.07
CA LEU A 60 14.12 -24.27 26.41
C LEU A 60 14.55 -25.18 25.26
N ILE A 61 14.53 -24.70 24.02
CA ILE A 61 15.02 -25.45 22.86
C ILE A 61 16.54 -25.61 22.93
N TYR A 62 17.24 -24.60 23.49
CA TYR A 62 18.68 -24.52 23.53
C TYR A 62 19.25 -24.94 24.90
N ASP A 63 18.58 -24.55 25.98
CA ASP A 63 18.93 -24.94 27.35
C ASP A 63 17.67 -25.37 28.13
N PRO A 64 17.47 -26.66 28.41
CA PRO A 64 16.33 -27.15 29.22
C PRO A 64 16.29 -26.59 30.65
N LYS A 65 17.35 -25.94 31.12
CA LYS A 65 17.45 -25.31 32.43
C LYS A 65 17.40 -23.78 32.38
N ALA A 66 17.13 -23.21 31.20
CA ALA A 66 17.06 -21.76 31.04
C ALA A 66 16.03 -21.14 32.00
N ASP A 67 16.38 -19.98 32.58
CA ASP A 67 15.46 -19.17 33.35
C ASP A 67 14.47 -18.44 32.43
N VAL A 68 13.47 -19.19 31.97
CA VAL A 68 12.43 -18.67 31.10
C VAL A 68 11.67 -17.50 31.72
N LYS A 69 11.49 -17.51 33.08
CA LYS A 69 10.75 -16.45 33.76
C LYS A 69 11.50 -15.13 33.74
N ALA A 70 12.81 -15.14 34.00
CA ALA A 70 13.62 -13.94 33.89
C ALA A 70 13.61 -13.37 32.46
N ARG A 71 13.59 -14.22 31.42
CA ARG A 71 13.50 -13.83 30.02
C ARG A 71 12.12 -13.26 29.67
N GLU A 72 11.04 -13.90 30.16
CA GLU A 72 9.68 -13.40 30.02
C GLU A 72 9.56 -12.00 30.64
N ASP A 73 10.06 -11.80 31.85
CA ASP A 73 10.00 -10.51 32.55
C ASP A 73 10.80 -9.42 31.82
N GLU A 74 11.93 -9.76 31.19
CA GLU A 74 12.70 -8.85 30.35
C GLU A 74 11.91 -8.45 29.11
N PHE A 75 11.39 -9.41 28.36
CA PHE A 75 10.61 -9.16 27.15
C PHE A 75 9.32 -8.41 27.44
N TYR A 76 8.64 -8.73 28.54
CA TYR A 76 7.47 -7.99 28.99
C TYR A 76 7.78 -6.52 29.27
N ARG A 77 8.85 -6.23 30.04
CA ARG A 77 9.24 -4.86 30.36
C ARG A 77 9.54 -4.04 29.11
N LEU A 78 10.28 -4.58 28.15
CA LEU A 78 10.57 -3.89 26.88
C LEU A 78 9.30 -3.43 26.16
N MET A 79 8.27 -4.28 26.14
CA MET A 79 6.97 -3.95 25.50
C MET A 79 6.13 -3.04 26.38
N ALA A 80 6.04 -3.29 27.68
CA ALA A 80 5.23 -2.53 28.63
C ALA A 80 5.73 -1.09 28.81
N ASP A 81 7.05 -0.90 28.78
CA ASP A 81 7.70 0.42 28.85
C ASP A 81 7.73 1.12 27.48
N LEU A 82 7.16 0.47 26.44
CA LEU A 82 7.10 0.97 25.07
C LEU A 82 8.49 1.31 24.50
N GLU A 83 9.51 0.60 24.94
CA GLU A 83 10.90 0.73 24.48
C GLU A 83 11.13 -0.02 23.18
N PHE A 84 10.43 -1.16 23.00
CA PHE A 84 10.49 -2.02 21.84
C PHE A 84 9.12 -2.66 21.61
N LEU A 85 8.67 -2.69 20.37
CA LEU A 85 7.48 -3.47 19.96
C LEU A 85 7.80 -4.37 18.77
N PRO A 86 7.44 -5.66 18.84
CA PRO A 86 7.50 -6.55 17.69
C PRO A 86 6.39 -6.23 16.70
N ASN A 87 6.49 -6.77 15.49
CA ASN A 87 5.51 -6.58 14.43
C ASN A 87 4.08 -7.00 14.84
N SER A 88 3.09 -6.46 14.13
CA SER A 88 1.68 -6.73 14.39
C SER A 88 1.32 -8.22 14.41
N PRO A 89 1.78 -9.11 13.48
CA PRO A 89 1.51 -10.53 13.57
C PRO A 89 2.01 -11.18 14.87
N THR A 90 3.16 -10.79 15.39
CA THR A 90 3.68 -11.28 16.66
C THR A 90 2.76 -10.87 17.82
N LEU A 91 2.39 -9.59 17.93
CA LEU A 91 1.47 -9.10 18.98
C LEU A 91 0.10 -9.78 18.89
N MET A 92 -0.40 -10.01 17.67
CA MET A 92 -1.70 -10.60 17.43
C MET A 92 -1.74 -12.10 17.71
N ASN A 93 -0.73 -12.86 17.27
CA ASN A 93 -0.83 -14.30 17.12
C ASN A 93 0.05 -15.13 18.08
N ALA A 94 1.05 -14.52 18.76
CA ALA A 94 1.86 -15.24 19.74
C ALA A 94 0.96 -15.84 20.84
N GLY A 95 1.16 -17.12 21.17
CA GLY A 95 0.36 -17.85 22.15
C GLY A 95 -1.09 -18.11 21.73
N ARG A 96 -1.42 -17.96 20.44
CA ARG A 96 -2.73 -18.31 19.86
C ARG A 96 -2.61 -19.51 18.94
N GLU A 97 -3.73 -20.14 18.60
CA GLU A 97 -3.81 -21.32 17.74
C GLU A 97 -3.12 -21.06 16.38
N LEU A 98 -3.38 -19.91 15.74
CA LEU A 98 -2.81 -19.53 14.47
C LEU A 98 -1.28 -19.48 14.52
N GLY A 99 -0.70 -18.80 15.53
CA GLY A 99 0.72 -18.81 15.87
C GLY A 99 1.69 -18.34 14.77
N GLN A 100 1.20 -17.73 13.66
CA GLN A 100 2.03 -17.16 12.61
C GLN A 100 2.50 -15.75 13.03
N LEU A 101 3.81 -15.52 13.10
CA LEU A 101 4.43 -14.33 13.72
C LEU A 101 5.18 -13.44 12.73
N SER A 102 5.48 -13.91 11.51
CA SER A 102 6.19 -13.13 10.50
C SER A 102 5.29 -12.11 9.82
N ALA A 103 5.84 -10.96 9.46
CA ALA A 103 5.11 -9.89 8.77
C ALA A 103 5.29 -9.92 7.24
N CYS A 104 6.46 -10.32 6.77
CA CYS A 104 6.93 -10.16 5.40
C CYS A 104 7.25 -11.51 4.78
N PHE A 105 6.83 -11.70 3.51
CA PHE A 105 7.02 -12.94 2.77
C PHE A 105 7.32 -12.64 1.30
N VAL A 106 8.22 -13.39 0.67
CA VAL A 106 8.40 -13.37 -0.78
C VAL A 106 8.10 -14.77 -1.34
N ILE A 107 7.20 -14.83 -2.30
CA ILE A 107 6.77 -16.06 -2.96
C ILE A 107 7.19 -16.01 -4.42
N PRO A 108 7.89 -17.05 -4.93
CA PRO A 108 8.27 -17.10 -6.33
C PRO A 108 7.05 -17.34 -7.24
N VAL A 109 7.10 -16.76 -8.44
CA VAL A 109 6.12 -16.99 -9.50
C VAL A 109 6.86 -17.50 -10.73
N GLY A 110 6.79 -18.83 -10.97
CA GLY A 110 7.39 -19.46 -12.15
C GLY A 110 6.46 -19.44 -13.36
N ASP A 111 7.05 -19.63 -14.56
CA ASP A 111 6.36 -19.54 -15.86
C ASP A 111 5.56 -20.83 -16.20
N SER A 112 4.74 -21.31 -15.26
CA SER A 112 3.76 -22.38 -15.48
C SER A 112 2.47 -22.12 -14.73
N MET A 113 1.35 -22.68 -15.21
CA MET A 113 0.04 -22.53 -14.57
C MET A 113 0.08 -23.07 -13.12
N GLU A 114 0.74 -24.20 -12.90
CA GLU A 114 0.89 -24.82 -11.58
C GLU A 114 1.60 -23.82 -10.62
N SER A 115 2.76 -23.28 -11.04
CA SER A 115 3.52 -22.34 -10.21
C SER A 115 2.76 -21.05 -9.93
N ILE A 116 2.06 -20.49 -10.93
CA ILE A 116 1.27 -19.27 -10.76
C ILE A 116 0.14 -19.51 -9.76
N PHE A 117 -0.66 -20.57 -9.92
CA PHE A 117 -1.79 -20.85 -9.03
C PHE A 117 -1.40 -21.37 -7.66
N ASP A 118 -0.26 -22.05 -7.53
CA ASP A 118 0.32 -22.33 -6.22
C ASP A 118 0.72 -21.03 -5.50
N ALA A 119 1.33 -20.08 -6.18
CA ALA A 119 1.64 -18.78 -5.60
C ALA A 119 0.37 -18.01 -5.19
N VAL A 120 -0.72 -18.08 -5.95
CA VAL A 120 -2.05 -17.52 -5.59
C VAL A 120 -2.59 -18.18 -4.31
N LYS A 121 -2.56 -19.52 -4.24
CA LYS A 121 -2.97 -20.29 -3.06
C LYS A 121 -2.15 -19.89 -1.82
N TYR A 122 -0.83 -19.81 -1.97
CA TYR A 122 0.08 -19.43 -0.88
C TYR A 122 -0.17 -18.00 -0.40
N THR A 123 -0.46 -17.09 -1.32
CA THR A 123 -0.88 -15.72 -1.00
C THR A 123 -2.10 -15.70 -0.08
N ALA A 124 -3.14 -16.46 -0.43
CA ALA A 124 -4.35 -16.55 0.40
C ALA A 124 -4.08 -17.09 1.81
N LEU A 125 -3.23 -18.11 1.94
CA LEU A 125 -2.85 -18.70 3.24
C LEU A 125 -2.05 -17.72 4.10
N ILE A 126 -1.11 -16.98 3.50
CA ILE A 126 -0.32 -15.97 4.19
C ILE A 126 -1.20 -14.79 4.63
N HIS A 127 -2.06 -14.27 3.74
CA HIS A 127 -2.96 -13.16 4.06
C HIS A 127 -3.97 -13.52 5.16
N LYS A 128 -4.48 -14.76 5.17
CA LYS A 128 -5.33 -15.26 6.27
C LYS A 128 -4.63 -15.11 7.62
N SER A 129 -3.31 -15.24 7.67
CA SER A 129 -2.50 -15.15 8.89
C SER A 129 -1.98 -13.74 9.20
N GLY A 130 -2.27 -12.74 8.35
CA GLY A 130 -1.91 -11.33 8.55
C GLY A 130 -0.55 -10.93 7.98
N GLY A 131 0.12 -11.80 7.17
CA GLY A 131 1.35 -11.48 6.47
C GLY A 131 1.12 -10.64 5.21
N GLY A 132 2.15 -9.91 4.78
CA GLY A 132 2.22 -9.23 3.49
C GLY A 132 3.13 -9.98 2.52
N THR A 133 2.78 -10.03 1.24
CA THR A 133 3.48 -10.82 0.23
C THR A 133 4.14 -9.96 -0.84
N GLY A 134 5.27 -10.42 -1.35
CA GLY A 134 5.95 -9.84 -2.49
C GLY A 134 6.26 -10.87 -3.56
N PHE A 135 6.25 -10.44 -4.81
CA PHE A 135 6.43 -11.28 -5.99
C PHE A 135 7.34 -10.60 -7.00
N SER A 136 8.23 -11.37 -7.64
CA SER A 136 8.80 -11.01 -8.92
C SER A 136 7.99 -11.70 -10.02
N PHE A 137 7.43 -10.92 -10.93
CA PHE A 137 6.76 -11.42 -12.13
C PHE A 137 7.70 -11.51 -13.33
N SER A 138 8.98 -11.25 -13.13
CA SER A 138 10.01 -11.15 -14.18
C SER A 138 10.32 -12.46 -14.88
N HIS A 139 9.94 -13.59 -14.30
CA HIS A 139 10.11 -14.91 -14.89
C HIS A 139 8.99 -15.32 -15.85
N LEU A 140 7.83 -14.65 -15.76
CA LEU A 140 6.70 -14.93 -16.66
C LEU A 140 7.01 -14.50 -18.09
N ARG A 141 6.66 -15.34 -19.07
CA ARG A 141 6.75 -14.97 -20.48
C ARG A 141 5.88 -13.76 -20.79
N PRO A 142 6.27 -12.91 -21.75
CA PRO A 142 5.50 -11.72 -22.12
C PRO A 142 4.14 -12.08 -22.78
N GLU A 143 3.24 -11.09 -22.78
CA GLU A 143 1.98 -11.16 -23.52
C GLU A 143 2.24 -11.46 -25.00
N GLY A 144 1.43 -12.35 -25.57
CA GLY A 144 1.55 -12.77 -26.97
C GLY A 144 2.64 -13.81 -27.23
N ASP A 145 3.45 -14.23 -26.23
CA ASP A 145 4.42 -15.32 -26.41
C ASP A 145 3.70 -16.67 -26.59
N PHE A 146 4.29 -17.55 -27.42
CA PHE A 146 3.68 -18.82 -27.81
C PHE A 146 3.65 -19.84 -26.65
N VAL A 147 2.49 -20.44 -26.41
CA VAL A 147 2.25 -21.50 -25.43
C VAL A 147 2.18 -22.86 -26.15
N LYS A 148 3.27 -23.65 -26.08
CA LYS A 148 3.38 -24.93 -26.79
C LYS A 148 2.27 -25.92 -26.46
N SER A 149 1.81 -25.98 -25.21
CA SER A 149 0.82 -26.97 -24.75
C SER A 149 -0.59 -26.75 -25.30
N THR A 150 -0.94 -25.51 -25.60
CA THR A 150 -2.29 -25.13 -26.05
C THR A 150 -2.31 -24.57 -27.48
N SER A 151 -1.13 -24.38 -28.09
CA SER A 151 -0.96 -23.67 -29.36
C SER A 151 -1.54 -22.23 -29.38
N GLY A 152 -1.73 -21.66 -28.17
CA GLY A 152 -2.24 -20.32 -27.95
C GLY A 152 -1.15 -19.30 -27.60
N VAL A 153 -1.57 -18.15 -27.10
CA VAL A 153 -0.69 -17.04 -26.70
C VAL A 153 -0.79 -16.76 -25.20
N ALA A 154 0.31 -16.30 -24.59
CA ALA A 154 0.37 -15.95 -23.18
C ALA A 154 -0.33 -14.60 -22.89
N SER A 155 -0.92 -14.50 -21.71
CA SER A 155 -1.60 -13.28 -21.21
C SER A 155 -0.63 -12.26 -20.61
N GLY A 156 0.61 -12.68 -20.31
CA GLY A 156 1.64 -11.84 -19.70
C GLY A 156 1.47 -11.58 -18.20
N PRO A 157 2.49 -10.99 -17.56
CA PRO A 157 2.55 -10.82 -16.10
C PRO A 157 1.43 -9.94 -15.52
N VAL A 158 1.06 -8.83 -16.17
CA VAL A 158 0.06 -7.89 -15.67
C VAL A 158 -1.33 -8.55 -15.55
N SER A 159 -1.69 -9.41 -16.50
CA SER A 159 -2.98 -10.13 -16.45
C SER A 159 -3.04 -11.11 -15.28
N PHE A 160 -1.92 -11.79 -14.97
CA PHE A 160 -1.88 -12.66 -13.79
C PHE A 160 -1.90 -11.88 -12.49
N MET A 161 -1.31 -10.69 -12.43
CA MET A 161 -1.42 -9.82 -11.23
C MET A 161 -2.88 -9.51 -10.85
N GLU A 162 -3.79 -9.39 -11.82
CA GLU A 162 -5.23 -9.18 -11.55
C GLU A 162 -5.85 -10.37 -10.78
N VAL A 163 -5.35 -11.61 -11.00
CA VAL A 163 -5.79 -12.79 -10.25
C VAL A 163 -5.34 -12.71 -8.78
N PHE A 164 -4.09 -12.33 -8.53
CA PHE A 164 -3.59 -12.10 -7.16
C PHE A 164 -4.33 -10.97 -6.46
N ASP A 165 -4.62 -9.87 -7.16
CA ASP A 165 -5.36 -8.74 -6.62
C ASP A 165 -6.77 -9.14 -6.17
N THR A 166 -7.50 -9.85 -7.02
CA THR A 166 -8.83 -10.39 -6.73
C THR A 166 -8.79 -11.36 -5.54
N THR A 167 -7.81 -12.26 -5.50
CA THR A 167 -7.62 -13.21 -4.40
C THR A 167 -7.40 -12.48 -3.07
N THR A 168 -6.57 -11.43 -3.09
CA THR A 168 -6.31 -10.59 -1.91
C THR A 168 -7.55 -9.85 -1.45
N ASP A 169 -8.35 -9.36 -2.38
CA ASP A 169 -9.59 -8.63 -2.08
C ASP A 169 -10.63 -9.52 -1.40
N VAL A 170 -10.80 -10.74 -1.88
CA VAL A 170 -11.71 -11.74 -1.31
C VAL A 170 -11.23 -12.22 0.07
N THR A 171 -9.93 -12.48 0.24
CA THR A 171 -9.34 -12.97 1.49
C THR A 171 -9.46 -11.95 2.63
N LYS A 172 -9.51 -10.65 2.33
CA LYS A 172 -9.76 -9.56 3.29
C LYS A 172 -10.98 -9.76 4.17
N GLN A 173 -12.03 -10.38 3.64
CA GLN A 173 -13.33 -10.51 4.34
C GLN A 173 -13.28 -11.45 5.54
N GLY A 174 -12.28 -12.35 5.60
CA GLY A 174 -12.12 -13.31 6.70
C GLY A 174 -10.98 -13.00 7.68
N GLY A 175 -10.11 -12.02 7.40
CA GLY A 175 -8.91 -11.74 8.19
C GLY A 175 -9.04 -10.50 9.09
N THR A 176 -8.24 -10.47 10.15
CA THR A 176 -8.13 -9.32 11.07
C THR A 176 -7.28 -8.17 10.50
N ARG A 177 -6.44 -8.44 9.50
CA ARG A 177 -5.58 -7.48 8.81
C ARG A 177 -5.81 -7.58 7.30
N ARG A 178 -5.83 -6.43 6.60
CA ARG A 178 -5.89 -6.38 5.14
C ARG A 178 -4.61 -6.94 4.54
N GLY A 179 -4.70 -7.87 3.61
CA GLY A 179 -3.59 -8.34 2.80
C GLY A 179 -3.04 -7.20 1.92
N ALA A 180 -1.75 -7.23 1.63
CA ALA A 180 -1.10 -6.31 0.70
C ALA A 180 -0.02 -7.07 -0.08
N ASN A 181 0.17 -6.70 -1.34
CA ASN A 181 1.14 -7.29 -2.24
C ASN A 181 2.18 -6.26 -2.72
N MET A 182 3.38 -6.71 -3.00
CA MET A 182 4.36 -6.04 -3.85
C MET A 182 4.46 -6.81 -5.16
N GLY A 183 4.28 -6.13 -6.28
CA GLY A 183 4.57 -6.67 -7.60
C GLY A 183 5.81 -6.00 -8.18
N ILE A 184 6.81 -6.80 -8.53
CA ILE A 184 8.04 -6.30 -9.14
C ILE A 184 8.18 -6.89 -10.55
N LEU A 185 8.54 -6.02 -11.51
CA LEU A 185 8.94 -6.43 -12.86
C LEU A 185 10.30 -5.82 -13.20
N SER A 186 11.18 -6.65 -13.77
CA SER A 186 12.48 -6.19 -14.26
C SER A 186 12.31 -5.20 -15.41
N VAL A 187 13.13 -4.16 -15.44
CA VAL A 187 13.06 -3.11 -16.45
C VAL A 187 13.32 -3.62 -17.87
N ASP A 188 14.05 -4.73 -18.00
CA ASP A 188 14.37 -5.37 -19.28
C ASP A 188 13.30 -6.38 -19.75
N HIS A 189 12.18 -6.53 -19.01
CA HIS A 189 11.09 -7.41 -19.42
C HIS A 189 10.31 -6.81 -20.60
N PRO A 190 9.90 -7.63 -21.62
CA PRO A 190 9.17 -7.11 -22.79
C PRO A 190 7.87 -6.36 -22.46
N ASP A 191 7.16 -6.71 -21.38
CA ASP A 191 5.91 -6.07 -20.95
C ASP A 191 6.12 -4.87 -20.03
N ILE A 192 7.33 -4.35 -19.91
CA ILE A 192 7.65 -3.28 -18.93
C ILE A 192 6.76 -2.04 -19.10
N MET A 193 6.48 -1.62 -20.34
CA MET A 193 5.65 -0.45 -20.59
C MET A 193 4.20 -0.64 -20.12
N ARG A 194 3.65 -1.85 -20.30
CA ARG A 194 2.32 -2.22 -19.79
C ARG A 194 2.30 -2.26 -18.26
N PHE A 195 3.35 -2.78 -17.65
CA PHE A 195 3.49 -2.82 -16.19
C PHE A 195 3.57 -1.42 -15.58
N ILE A 196 4.36 -0.52 -16.15
CA ILE A 196 4.49 0.87 -15.68
C ILE A 196 3.12 1.56 -15.65
N THR A 197 2.24 1.28 -16.61
CA THR A 197 0.91 1.89 -16.73
C THR A 197 -0.22 1.08 -16.09
N ALA A 198 0.09 -0.04 -15.44
CA ALA A 198 -0.92 -0.98 -14.94
C ALA A 198 -1.89 -0.38 -13.91
N LYS A 199 -1.48 0.67 -13.19
CA LYS A 199 -2.29 1.39 -12.19
C LYS A 199 -2.79 2.76 -12.66
N ASP A 200 -2.81 3.02 -13.96
CA ASP A 200 -3.41 4.25 -14.52
C ASP A 200 -4.94 4.29 -14.27
N ASP A 201 -5.61 3.15 -14.28
CA ASP A 201 -6.99 3.01 -13.79
C ASP A 201 -6.97 2.79 -12.27
N PRO A 202 -7.49 3.74 -11.46
CA PRO A 202 -7.45 3.65 -9.99
C PRO A 202 -8.28 2.49 -9.42
N ARG A 203 -9.08 1.79 -10.24
CA ARG A 203 -9.85 0.62 -9.85
C ARG A 203 -9.06 -0.68 -9.95
N LYS A 204 -7.89 -0.69 -10.62
CA LYS A 204 -7.08 -1.87 -10.85
C LYS A 204 -5.93 -1.99 -9.84
N LEU A 205 -5.59 -3.22 -9.48
CA LEU A 205 -4.46 -3.57 -8.64
C LEU A 205 -4.41 -2.79 -7.30
N ASN A 206 -5.57 -2.61 -6.66
CA ASN A 206 -5.71 -1.83 -5.43
C ASN A 206 -5.03 -2.47 -4.21
N ASN A 207 -4.72 -3.75 -4.26
CA ASN A 207 -4.04 -4.47 -3.20
C ASN A 207 -2.54 -4.65 -3.51
N PHE A 208 -2.06 -4.04 -4.61
CA PHE A 208 -0.66 -4.03 -5.00
C PHE A 208 -0.02 -2.66 -4.81
N ASN A 209 1.17 -2.65 -4.23
CA ASN A 209 2.21 -1.70 -4.55
C ASN A 209 3.00 -2.30 -5.71
N ILE A 210 3.38 -1.51 -6.69
CA ILE A 210 4.18 -1.98 -7.82
C ILE A 210 5.50 -1.21 -7.89
N SER A 211 6.57 -1.93 -8.23
CA SER A 211 7.90 -1.33 -8.38
C SER A 211 8.62 -1.90 -9.59
N VAL A 212 9.33 -1.04 -10.31
CA VAL A 212 10.23 -1.47 -11.39
C VAL A 212 11.58 -1.81 -10.80
N ALA A 213 12.08 -3.02 -11.05
CA ALA A 213 13.45 -3.40 -10.71
C ALA A 213 14.39 -2.84 -11.78
N VAL A 214 15.14 -1.82 -11.41
CA VAL A 214 16.13 -1.18 -12.30
C VAL A 214 17.53 -1.68 -11.99
N THR A 215 18.34 -1.85 -13.06
CA THR A 215 19.74 -2.23 -12.98
C THR A 215 20.64 -1.00 -13.08
N THR A 216 21.89 -1.15 -12.66
CA THR A 216 22.94 -0.15 -12.87
C THR A 216 23.10 0.16 -14.36
N GLU A 217 23.08 -0.86 -15.22
CA GLU A 217 23.15 -0.70 -16.68
C GLU A 217 22.02 0.20 -17.21
N PHE A 218 20.79 -0.02 -16.75
CA PHE A 218 19.65 0.81 -17.13
C PHE A 218 19.84 2.27 -16.69
N MET A 219 20.25 2.50 -15.43
CA MET A 219 20.44 3.86 -14.91
C MET A 219 21.57 4.62 -15.66
N GLU A 220 22.65 3.93 -16.03
CA GLU A 220 23.70 4.50 -16.85
C GLU A 220 23.21 4.81 -18.29
N ALA A 221 22.36 3.92 -18.86
CA ALA A 221 21.73 4.17 -20.15
C ALA A 221 20.75 5.37 -20.10
N VAL A 222 20.01 5.56 -19.00
CA VAL A 222 19.17 6.75 -18.76
C VAL A 222 20.03 8.02 -18.78
N LYS A 223 21.16 8.00 -18.07
CA LYS A 223 22.09 9.14 -18.03
C LYS A 223 22.66 9.46 -19.40
N ALA A 224 23.07 8.45 -20.14
CA ALA A 224 23.63 8.57 -21.48
C ALA A 224 22.57 8.88 -22.57
N GLY A 225 21.27 8.60 -22.30
CA GLY A 225 20.20 8.72 -23.29
C GLY A 225 20.25 7.64 -24.38
N THR A 226 20.80 6.46 -24.06
CA THR A 226 20.98 5.34 -24.99
C THR A 226 19.85 4.32 -24.89
N ASP A 227 19.80 3.42 -25.89
CA ASP A 227 18.89 2.31 -25.89
C ASP A 227 19.40 1.16 -25.02
N TYR A 228 18.46 0.37 -24.48
CA TYR A 228 18.71 -0.89 -23.78
C TYR A 228 17.83 -2.00 -24.34
N ASN A 229 18.19 -3.25 -24.04
CA ASN A 229 17.52 -4.42 -24.59
C ASN A 229 16.37 -4.87 -23.71
N LEU A 230 15.23 -5.22 -24.33
CA LEU A 230 14.19 -6.05 -23.70
C LEU A 230 14.44 -7.51 -24.01
N VAL A 231 14.47 -8.37 -22.98
CA VAL A 231 14.87 -9.76 -23.06
C VAL A 231 13.70 -10.66 -22.67
N ASN A 232 13.35 -11.59 -23.53
CA ASN A 232 12.34 -12.60 -23.20
C ASN A 232 12.88 -13.51 -22.08
N PRO A 233 12.21 -13.59 -20.92
CA PRO A 233 12.76 -14.35 -19.78
C PRO A 233 12.87 -15.86 -20.04
N ARG A 234 12.06 -16.40 -20.96
CA ARG A 234 12.04 -17.83 -21.33
C ARG A 234 13.12 -18.18 -22.36
N THR A 235 13.20 -17.41 -23.47
CA THR A 235 14.13 -17.72 -24.58
C THR A 235 15.52 -17.09 -24.39
N LYS A 236 15.61 -16.07 -23.53
CA LYS A 236 16.80 -15.23 -23.34
C LYS A 236 17.17 -14.41 -24.58
N GLU A 237 16.28 -14.31 -25.53
CA GLU A 237 16.50 -13.53 -26.75
C GLU A 237 16.07 -12.08 -26.55
N VAL A 238 16.80 -11.18 -27.20
CA VAL A 238 16.42 -9.76 -27.27
C VAL A 238 15.20 -9.62 -28.20
N THR A 239 14.08 -9.17 -27.64
CA THR A 239 12.83 -9.00 -28.39
C THR A 239 12.71 -7.63 -29.04
N LYS A 240 13.17 -6.60 -28.34
CA LYS A 240 13.09 -5.19 -28.74
C LYS A 240 14.16 -4.35 -28.01
N LYS A 241 14.42 -3.17 -28.54
CA LYS A 241 15.18 -2.12 -27.84
C LYS A 241 14.25 -0.95 -27.54
N LEU A 242 14.45 -0.32 -26.40
CA LEU A 242 13.78 0.92 -26.01
C LEU A 242 14.83 1.95 -25.57
N ASN A 243 14.52 3.22 -25.75
CA ASN A 243 15.34 4.28 -25.19
C ASN A 243 15.15 4.33 -23.67
N ALA A 244 16.23 4.23 -22.91
CA ALA A 244 16.18 4.15 -21.45
C ALA A 244 15.58 5.41 -20.81
N ARG A 245 15.88 6.59 -21.39
CA ARG A 245 15.34 7.86 -20.90
C ARG A 245 13.82 7.94 -21.07
N GLU A 246 13.29 7.51 -22.21
CA GLU A 246 11.85 7.49 -22.47
C GLU A 246 11.11 6.56 -21.48
N VAL A 247 11.70 5.40 -21.18
CA VAL A 247 11.13 4.47 -20.18
C VAL A 247 11.19 5.06 -18.78
N PHE A 248 12.30 5.68 -18.40
CA PHE A 248 12.45 6.37 -17.12
C PHE A 248 11.46 7.53 -16.98
N ASP A 249 11.30 8.35 -18.01
CA ASP A 249 10.33 9.46 -18.05
C ASP A 249 8.90 8.94 -17.91
N LYS A 250 8.60 7.76 -18.47
CA LYS A 250 7.30 7.11 -18.29
C LYS A 250 7.06 6.61 -16.87
N ILE A 251 8.08 6.04 -16.20
CA ILE A 251 8.03 5.70 -14.78
C ILE A 251 7.74 6.96 -13.96
N VAL A 252 8.47 8.04 -14.21
CA VAL A 252 8.30 9.33 -13.54
C VAL A 252 6.90 9.91 -13.76
N ASP A 253 6.38 9.88 -15.00
CA ASP A 253 5.03 10.38 -15.32
C ASP A 253 3.95 9.62 -14.53
N MET A 254 4.03 8.30 -14.50
CA MET A 254 3.05 7.47 -13.77
C MET A 254 3.17 7.67 -12.26
N ALA A 255 4.37 7.68 -11.71
CA ALA A 255 4.61 7.94 -10.30
C ALA A 255 4.10 9.33 -9.89
N TRP A 256 4.30 10.35 -10.73
CA TRP A 256 3.74 11.69 -10.52
C TRP A 256 2.21 11.69 -10.49
N ARG A 257 1.55 10.91 -11.38
CA ARG A 257 0.09 10.83 -11.50
C ARG A 257 -0.56 10.03 -10.39
N THR A 258 0.01 8.87 -10.05
CA THR A 258 -0.65 7.86 -9.21
C THR A 258 0.12 7.47 -7.95
N GLY A 259 1.38 7.87 -7.81
CA GLY A 259 2.30 7.40 -6.76
C GLY A 259 2.89 6.01 -7.03
N ASP A 260 2.56 5.38 -8.15
CA ASP A 260 3.09 4.10 -8.61
C ASP A 260 3.57 4.22 -10.08
N PRO A 261 4.58 3.44 -10.51
CA PRO A 261 5.39 2.51 -9.74
C PRO A 261 6.46 3.21 -8.89
N GLY A 262 6.86 2.54 -7.79
CA GLY A 262 8.13 2.81 -7.14
C GLY A 262 9.31 2.25 -7.94
N ILE A 263 10.54 2.46 -7.44
CA ILE A 263 11.75 1.88 -8.00
C ILE A 263 12.46 1.04 -6.93
N VAL A 264 12.95 -0.13 -7.31
CA VAL A 264 13.92 -0.92 -6.54
C VAL A 264 15.22 -1.03 -7.33
N PHE A 265 16.33 -0.71 -6.69
CA PHE A 265 17.68 -0.78 -7.27
C PHE A 265 18.23 -2.19 -7.03
N ILE A 266 17.92 -3.10 -7.96
CA ILE A 266 18.08 -4.54 -7.74
C ILE A 266 19.55 -4.96 -7.60
N ASP A 267 20.47 -4.27 -8.27
CA ASP A 267 21.90 -4.55 -8.16
C ASP A 267 22.44 -4.12 -6.80
N GLN A 268 21.95 -2.97 -6.26
CA GLN A 268 22.32 -2.52 -4.92
C GLN A 268 21.78 -3.47 -3.83
N ILE A 269 20.57 -4.00 -4.02
CA ILE A 269 20.00 -5.04 -3.14
C ILE A 269 20.89 -6.30 -3.15
N ASN A 270 21.26 -6.78 -4.33
CA ASN A 270 22.04 -8.02 -4.46
C ASN A 270 23.53 -7.87 -4.08
N LYS A 271 24.08 -6.65 -4.12
CA LYS A 271 25.40 -6.36 -3.60
C LYS A 271 25.51 -6.67 -2.10
N ASP A 272 24.44 -6.43 -1.36
CA ASP A 272 24.36 -6.63 0.09
C ASP A 272 23.64 -7.95 0.46
N ASN A 273 23.41 -8.86 -0.51
CA ASN A 273 22.81 -10.16 -0.24
C ASN A 273 23.76 -11.03 0.61
N PRO A 274 23.38 -11.41 1.84
CA PRO A 274 24.29 -12.14 2.73
C PRO A 274 24.54 -13.61 2.29
N THR A 275 23.68 -14.14 1.44
CA THR A 275 23.72 -15.55 1.02
C THR A 275 23.61 -15.73 -0.50
N PRO A 276 24.56 -15.15 -1.28
CA PRO A 276 24.50 -15.16 -2.75
C PRO A 276 24.57 -16.59 -3.36
N HIS A 277 25.10 -17.56 -2.63
CA HIS A 277 25.15 -18.97 -3.02
C HIS A 277 23.76 -19.63 -3.07
N LEU A 278 22.74 -19.05 -2.41
CA LEU A 278 21.36 -19.55 -2.43
C LEU A 278 20.51 -18.92 -3.53
N GLY A 279 21.02 -17.90 -4.21
CA GLY A 279 20.32 -17.23 -5.32
C GLY A 279 20.31 -15.72 -5.21
N LYS A 280 19.60 -15.08 -6.16
CA LYS A 280 19.43 -13.64 -6.22
C LYS A 280 18.13 -13.23 -5.54
N ILE A 281 18.16 -12.09 -4.88
CA ILE A 281 16.97 -11.40 -4.39
C ILE A 281 16.32 -10.70 -5.57
N GLU A 282 15.02 -10.94 -5.79
CA GLU A 282 14.27 -10.42 -6.94
C GLU A 282 13.00 -9.66 -6.52
N SER A 283 12.65 -9.71 -5.24
CA SER A 283 11.46 -9.05 -4.72
C SER A 283 11.64 -8.61 -3.28
N THR A 284 10.69 -7.78 -2.83
CA THR A 284 10.59 -7.29 -1.46
C THR A 284 9.18 -7.54 -0.92
N ASN A 285 8.98 -7.34 0.38
CA ASN A 285 7.65 -7.23 0.97
C ASN A 285 6.89 -5.97 0.47
N PRO A 286 5.59 -5.79 0.81
CA PRO A 286 4.78 -4.68 0.29
C PRO A 286 5.31 -3.27 0.56
N CYS A 287 6.05 -3.06 1.65
CA CYS A 287 6.59 -1.75 2.03
C CYS A 287 8.05 -1.53 1.58
N GLY A 288 8.67 -2.55 0.97
CA GLY A 288 10.00 -2.45 0.38
C GLY A 288 11.18 -2.57 1.34
N GLU A 289 10.96 -2.67 2.66
CA GLU A 289 12.04 -2.73 3.65
C GLU A 289 12.71 -4.11 3.78
N GLN A 290 12.07 -5.16 3.23
CA GLN A 290 12.58 -6.53 3.30
C GLN A 290 12.82 -7.13 1.92
N PRO A 291 14.00 -6.90 1.32
CA PRO A 291 14.47 -7.69 0.19
C PRO A 291 14.72 -9.12 0.63
N LEU A 292 14.03 -10.09 0.03
CA LEU A 292 14.01 -11.48 0.46
C LEU A 292 14.22 -12.44 -0.73
N LEU A 293 14.83 -13.59 -0.46
CA LEU A 293 14.90 -14.70 -1.40
C LEU A 293 13.53 -15.38 -1.54
N PRO A 294 13.30 -16.18 -2.60
CA PRO A 294 12.10 -17.01 -2.73
C PRO A 294 11.84 -17.88 -1.50
N TYR A 295 10.58 -17.92 -1.05
CA TYR A 295 10.12 -18.60 0.17
C TYR A 295 10.72 -18.09 1.47
N GLU A 296 11.34 -16.95 1.48
CA GLU A 296 11.85 -16.35 2.70
C GLU A 296 10.76 -15.53 3.40
N SER A 297 10.82 -15.52 4.73
CA SER A 297 10.01 -14.60 5.55
C SER A 297 10.87 -13.90 6.58
N CYS A 298 10.38 -12.76 7.06
CA CYS A 298 11.04 -12.01 8.12
C CYS A 298 10.05 -11.55 9.17
N ASN A 299 10.45 -11.65 10.43
CA ASN A 299 9.83 -11.02 11.57
C ASN A 299 10.55 -9.71 11.89
N LEU A 300 9.77 -8.72 12.33
CA LEU A 300 10.24 -7.37 12.54
C LEU A 300 10.00 -6.92 13.96
N GLY A 301 10.81 -5.96 14.41
CA GLY A 301 10.58 -5.22 15.65
C GLY A 301 11.21 -3.84 15.57
N SER A 302 10.71 -2.91 16.35
CA SER A 302 11.16 -1.51 16.29
C SER A 302 11.42 -0.95 17.70
N ILE A 303 12.60 -0.38 17.89
CA ILE A 303 12.99 0.33 19.09
C ILE A 303 12.38 1.74 19.04
N ASN A 304 11.78 2.18 20.12
CA ASN A 304 11.26 3.54 20.24
C ASN A 304 12.38 4.48 20.70
N LEU A 305 12.93 5.25 19.78
CA LEU A 305 14.07 6.14 20.04
C LEU A 305 13.74 7.26 21.03
N SER A 306 12.48 7.71 21.13
CA SER A 306 12.09 8.70 22.14
C SER A 306 12.23 8.18 23.57
N ARG A 307 12.26 6.85 23.75
CA ARG A 307 12.51 6.20 25.05
C ARG A 307 14.00 5.97 25.35
N MET A 308 14.88 6.25 24.37
CA MET A 308 16.32 6.06 24.48
C MET A 308 17.06 7.35 24.84
N LEU A 309 16.40 8.24 25.57
CA LEU A 309 16.94 9.50 26.02
C LEU A 309 17.05 9.53 27.56
N LYS A 310 18.04 10.24 28.04
CA LYS A 310 18.20 10.59 29.47
C LYS A 310 18.43 12.09 29.63
N LYS A 311 18.05 12.63 30.78
CA LYS A 311 18.35 14.03 31.14
C LYS A 311 19.71 14.12 31.82
N SER A 312 20.58 14.96 31.28
CA SER A 312 21.89 15.31 31.85
C SER A 312 22.01 16.82 31.85
N ASN A 313 22.25 17.41 33.02
CA ASN A 313 22.37 18.87 33.18
C ASN A 313 21.19 19.68 32.60
N GLY A 314 19.96 19.14 32.69
CA GLY A 314 18.75 19.79 32.21
C GLY A 314 18.48 19.63 30.69
N LYS A 315 19.40 19.00 29.97
CA LYS A 315 19.25 18.70 28.53
C LYS A 315 19.07 17.20 28.29
N PHE A 316 18.39 16.86 27.23
CA PHE A 316 18.31 15.48 26.76
C PHE A 316 19.59 15.10 26.03
N GLU A 317 20.03 13.86 26.22
CA GLU A 317 21.09 13.20 25.46
C GLU A 317 20.71 11.74 25.22
N ILE A 318 21.30 11.10 24.20
CA ILE A 318 21.04 9.70 23.88
C ILE A 318 21.65 8.81 24.94
N ASP A 319 20.85 7.90 25.50
CA ASP A 319 21.30 6.89 26.45
C ASP A 319 21.81 5.64 25.73
N TYR A 320 23.04 5.70 25.22
CA TYR A 320 23.66 4.58 24.51
C TYR A 320 23.75 3.28 25.33
N PRO A 321 24.05 3.28 26.66
CA PRO A 321 23.98 2.06 27.46
C PRO A 321 22.60 1.41 27.49
N LYS A 322 21.53 2.20 27.63
CA LYS A 322 20.16 1.71 27.56
C LYS A 322 19.84 1.18 26.18
N LEU A 323 20.21 1.92 25.13
CA LEU A 323 20.01 1.51 23.74
C LEU A 323 20.71 0.17 23.44
N ALA A 324 21.96 -0.02 23.88
CA ALA A 324 22.68 -1.29 23.71
C ALA A 324 21.96 -2.47 24.37
N GLY A 325 21.49 -2.30 25.62
CA GLY A 325 20.72 -3.32 26.33
C GLY A 325 19.41 -3.67 25.61
N THR A 326 18.71 -2.66 25.12
CA THR A 326 17.47 -2.82 24.35
C THR A 326 17.74 -3.55 23.03
N VAL A 327 18.79 -3.20 22.27
CA VAL A 327 19.18 -3.89 21.03
C VAL A 327 19.48 -5.36 21.29
N LYS A 328 20.28 -5.67 22.31
CA LYS A 328 20.65 -7.05 22.66
C LYS A 328 19.42 -7.91 22.97
N ALA A 329 18.52 -7.40 23.81
CA ALA A 329 17.29 -8.09 24.16
C ALA A 329 16.33 -8.23 22.96
N ALA A 330 16.24 -7.20 22.11
CA ALA A 330 15.41 -7.23 20.90
C ALA A 330 15.90 -8.23 19.84
N VAL A 331 17.22 -8.34 19.62
CA VAL A 331 17.81 -9.35 18.72
C VAL A 331 17.48 -10.75 19.22
N ARG A 332 17.66 -11.02 20.52
CA ARG A 332 17.30 -12.31 21.12
C ARG A 332 15.81 -12.60 21.02
N PHE A 333 14.96 -11.60 21.27
CA PHE A 333 13.51 -11.71 21.08
C PHE A 333 13.16 -12.14 19.65
N LEU A 334 13.73 -11.45 18.64
CA LEU A 334 13.44 -11.72 17.24
C LEU A 334 14.01 -13.07 16.77
N ASP A 335 15.18 -13.50 17.26
CA ASP A 335 15.71 -14.84 17.01
C ASP A 335 14.77 -15.91 17.59
N ASN A 336 14.30 -15.74 18.83
CA ASN A 336 13.34 -16.63 19.48
C ASN A 336 12.00 -16.73 18.71
N VAL A 337 11.54 -15.62 18.11
CA VAL A 337 10.31 -15.62 17.28
C VAL A 337 10.39 -16.64 16.15
N ILE A 338 11.57 -16.81 15.53
CA ILE A 338 11.76 -17.78 14.42
C ILE A 338 11.46 -19.22 14.89
N ASP A 339 11.85 -19.56 16.11
CA ASP A 339 11.73 -20.91 16.64
C ASP A 339 10.30 -21.28 17.06
N VAL A 340 9.54 -20.31 17.61
CA VAL A 340 8.17 -20.55 18.06
C VAL A 340 7.12 -20.24 16.98
N ASN A 341 7.53 -19.71 15.83
CA ASN A 341 6.65 -19.32 14.73
C ASN A 341 6.03 -20.55 14.05
N LYS A 342 4.71 -20.52 13.84
CA LYS A 342 3.98 -21.49 13.03
C LYS A 342 3.86 -20.97 11.61
N PHE A 343 4.76 -21.40 10.76
CA PHE A 343 4.78 -20.95 9.37
C PHE A 343 3.60 -21.52 8.57
N PRO A 344 3.02 -20.75 7.62
CA PRO A 344 1.89 -21.21 6.81
C PRO A 344 2.27 -22.26 5.75
N LEU A 345 3.56 -22.41 5.43
CA LEU A 345 4.10 -23.34 4.44
C LEU A 345 5.44 -23.90 4.91
N ASP A 346 5.69 -25.19 4.64
CA ASP A 346 6.95 -25.85 5.02
C ASP A 346 8.17 -25.24 4.34
N GLN A 347 8.06 -24.85 3.05
CA GLN A 347 9.15 -24.20 2.31
C GLN A 347 9.57 -22.88 2.96
N ILE A 348 8.59 -22.13 3.50
CA ILE A 348 8.88 -20.89 4.23
C ILE A 348 9.54 -21.20 5.58
N ALA A 349 9.06 -22.22 6.28
CA ALA A 349 9.68 -22.66 7.53
C ALA A 349 11.15 -23.04 7.35
N ASP A 350 11.43 -23.83 6.33
CA ASP A 350 12.77 -24.32 6.01
C ASP A 350 13.70 -23.15 5.64
N MET A 351 13.27 -22.27 4.72
CA MET A 351 14.11 -21.17 4.28
C MET A 351 14.33 -20.15 5.41
N THR A 352 13.31 -19.83 6.19
CA THR A 352 13.43 -18.86 7.30
C THR A 352 14.36 -19.40 8.39
N ARG A 353 14.23 -20.69 8.77
CA ARG A 353 15.12 -21.31 9.74
C ARG A 353 16.55 -21.45 9.22
N LYS A 354 16.71 -21.68 7.91
CA LYS A 354 18.02 -21.82 7.26
C LYS A 354 18.83 -20.51 7.28
N LEU A 355 18.18 -19.38 7.16
CA LEU A 355 18.80 -18.05 7.08
C LEU A 355 18.74 -17.27 8.39
N ARG A 356 17.72 -17.50 9.19
CA ARG A 356 17.47 -16.81 10.46
C ARG A 356 17.52 -15.28 10.37
N LYS A 357 17.07 -14.70 9.26
CA LYS A 357 16.99 -13.25 9.11
C LYS A 357 15.97 -12.66 10.07
N ILE A 358 16.34 -11.57 10.72
CA ILE A 358 15.48 -10.75 11.56
C ILE A 358 15.52 -9.30 11.05
N GLY A 359 14.54 -8.49 11.45
CA GLY A 359 14.46 -7.09 11.04
C GLY A 359 14.25 -6.17 12.24
N LEU A 360 15.33 -5.84 12.93
CA LEU A 360 15.32 -4.84 13.98
C LEU A 360 15.46 -3.44 13.38
N GLY A 361 14.50 -2.57 13.67
CA GLY A 361 14.50 -1.17 13.25
C GLY A 361 14.17 -0.21 14.36
N VAL A 362 13.74 0.99 13.97
CA VAL A 362 13.43 2.07 14.90
C VAL A 362 12.06 2.70 14.59
N MET A 363 11.50 3.39 15.58
CA MET A 363 10.39 4.34 15.50
C MET A 363 10.65 5.48 16.46
N GLY A 364 9.90 6.57 16.37
CA GLY A 364 10.07 7.71 17.28
C GLY A 364 11.30 8.57 16.98
N PHE A 365 11.87 8.51 15.77
CA PHE A 365 13.06 9.28 15.43
C PHE A 365 12.78 10.80 15.40
N ALA A 366 11.66 11.23 14.82
CA ALA A 366 11.31 12.65 14.83
C ALA A 366 11.06 13.18 16.25
N ASP A 367 10.44 12.37 17.11
CA ASP A 367 10.22 12.73 18.51
C ASP A 367 11.54 12.86 19.28
N MET A 368 12.46 11.91 19.06
CA MET A 368 13.82 12.00 19.65
C MET A 368 14.53 13.29 19.24
N LEU A 369 14.46 13.68 17.96
CA LEU A 369 15.07 14.91 17.48
C LEU A 369 14.45 16.15 18.14
N ILE A 370 13.13 16.18 18.31
CA ILE A 370 12.42 17.28 18.98
C ILE A 370 12.90 17.43 20.43
N GLU A 371 12.98 16.32 21.17
CA GLU A 371 13.47 16.34 22.57
C GLU A 371 14.93 16.78 22.67
N LEU A 372 15.76 16.46 21.65
CA LEU A 372 17.14 16.95 21.53
C LEU A 372 17.25 18.41 21.09
N GLY A 373 16.12 19.02 20.62
CA GLY A 373 16.11 20.39 20.10
C GLY A 373 16.69 20.50 18.67
N ILE A 374 16.66 19.42 17.88
CA ILE A 374 17.30 19.33 16.56
C ILE A 374 16.24 19.30 15.47
N PRO A 375 16.22 20.26 14.51
CA PRO A 375 15.31 20.22 13.38
C PRO A 375 15.58 19.00 12.49
N TYR A 376 14.50 18.33 12.04
CA TYR A 376 14.59 17.14 11.20
C TYR A 376 15.36 17.36 9.88
N ASN A 377 15.18 18.49 9.23
CA ASN A 377 15.83 18.89 7.98
C ASN A 377 17.15 19.67 8.24
N SER A 378 18.04 19.09 9.02
CA SER A 378 19.35 19.67 9.38
C SER A 378 20.50 18.66 9.21
N GLU A 379 21.72 19.17 9.01
CA GLU A 379 22.92 18.32 8.95
C GLU A 379 23.15 17.56 10.28
N GLU A 380 22.77 18.17 11.40
CA GLU A 380 22.88 17.55 12.71
C GLU A 380 21.93 16.35 12.83
N ALA A 381 20.69 16.46 12.33
CA ALA A 381 19.73 15.34 12.29
C ALA A 381 20.25 14.18 11.43
N LEU A 382 20.86 14.45 10.27
CA LEU A 382 21.50 13.42 9.44
C LEU A 382 22.65 12.73 10.16
N LYS A 383 23.47 13.50 10.86
CA LYS A 383 24.58 12.96 11.66
C LYS A 383 24.04 12.05 12.77
N ILE A 384 23.06 12.50 13.54
CA ILE A 384 22.40 11.70 14.60
C ILE A 384 21.79 10.43 14.01
N GLY A 385 21.06 10.52 12.91
CA GLY A 385 20.47 9.35 12.25
C GLY A 385 21.53 8.32 11.84
N THR A 386 22.63 8.78 11.25
CA THR A 386 23.76 7.92 10.88
C THR A 386 24.42 7.28 12.09
N GLU A 387 24.67 8.04 13.15
CA GLU A 387 25.36 7.56 14.36
C GLU A 387 24.49 6.54 15.13
N VAL A 388 23.21 6.85 15.32
CA VAL A 388 22.27 5.97 16.03
C VAL A 388 22.08 4.66 15.27
N MET A 389 21.88 4.72 13.93
CA MET A 389 21.66 3.50 13.17
C MET A 389 22.92 2.63 13.09
N ARG A 390 24.09 3.26 12.94
CA ARG A 390 25.36 2.53 13.01
C ARG A 390 25.54 1.86 14.36
N PHE A 391 25.27 2.55 15.46
CA PHE A 391 25.34 1.98 16.80
C PHE A 391 24.41 0.77 16.95
N ILE A 392 23.15 0.89 16.49
CA ILE A 392 22.18 -0.22 16.52
C ILE A 392 22.68 -1.40 15.68
N HIS A 393 23.19 -1.15 14.48
CA HIS A 393 23.75 -2.19 13.61
C HIS A 393 24.92 -2.92 14.28
N ASP A 394 25.86 -2.18 14.85
CA ASP A 394 27.05 -2.74 15.51
C ASP A 394 26.66 -3.57 16.74
N GLU A 395 25.75 -3.07 17.59
CA GLU A 395 25.27 -3.81 18.77
C GLU A 395 24.41 -5.04 18.38
N ALA A 396 23.61 -4.94 17.30
CA ALA A 396 22.86 -6.09 16.78
C ALA A 396 23.79 -7.17 16.23
N GLY A 397 24.86 -6.78 15.54
CA GLY A 397 25.92 -7.70 15.10
C GLY A 397 26.58 -8.41 16.26
N LYS A 398 26.97 -7.70 17.32
CA LYS A 398 27.55 -8.29 18.55
C LYS A 398 26.56 -9.26 19.21
N ALA A 399 25.29 -8.89 19.35
CA ALA A 399 24.26 -9.75 19.92
C ALA A 399 24.06 -11.02 19.08
N SER A 400 24.13 -10.91 17.74
CA SER A 400 24.03 -12.08 16.83
C SER A 400 25.25 -12.99 16.94
N VAL A 401 26.45 -12.45 17.18
CA VAL A 401 27.68 -13.24 17.46
C VAL A 401 27.53 -13.99 18.78
N GLU A 402 27.14 -13.32 19.87
CA GLU A 402 26.89 -13.94 21.17
C GLU A 402 25.85 -15.08 21.06
N LEU A 403 24.77 -14.86 20.31
CA LEU A 403 23.79 -15.92 20.06
C LEU A 403 24.35 -17.06 19.22
N ALA A 404 25.27 -16.80 18.29
CA ALA A 404 25.95 -17.85 17.54
C ALA A 404 26.87 -18.70 18.40
N GLU A 405 27.52 -18.10 19.41
CA GLU A 405 28.33 -18.84 20.39
C GLU A 405 27.44 -19.74 21.28
N GLU A 406 26.25 -19.26 21.66
CA GLU A 406 25.31 -20.03 22.49
C GLU A 406 24.58 -21.13 21.72
N ARG A 407 24.18 -20.88 20.42
CA ARG A 407 23.18 -21.65 19.68
C ARG A 407 23.66 -22.14 18.32
N GLY A 408 24.89 -21.83 17.94
CA GLY A 408 25.45 -22.05 16.60
C GLY A 408 25.07 -20.96 15.60
N VAL A 409 25.84 -20.87 14.53
CA VAL A 409 25.59 -19.98 13.37
C VAL A 409 24.30 -20.36 12.65
N PHE A 410 23.79 -19.48 11.77
CA PHE A 410 22.65 -19.85 10.93
C PHE A 410 22.98 -21.02 10.00
N PRO A 411 22.04 -21.95 9.71
CA PRO A 411 22.33 -23.20 9.00
C PRO A 411 22.96 -23.03 7.60
N ALA A 412 22.66 -21.95 6.87
CA ALA A 412 23.25 -21.67 5.55
C ALA A 412 24.48 -20.75 5.64
N PHE A 413 25.23 -20.82 6.74
CA PHE A 413 26.42 -20.00 6.95
C PHE A 413 27.53 -20.29 5.93
N GLU A 414 27.75 -21.56 5.61
CA GLU A 414 28.74 -22.00 4.63
C GLU A 414 28.41 -21.44 3.23
N GLY A 415 29.35 -20.76 2.60
CA GLY A 415 29.17 -20.08 1.32
C GLY A 415 28.50 -18.69 1.42
N SER A 416 28.17 -18.22 2.62
CA SER A 416 27.70 -16.85 2.85
C SER A 416 28.84 -15.84 2.83
N ILE A 417 28.50 -14.54 2.82
CA ILE A 417 29.51 -13.47 2.95
C ILE A 417 30.27 -13.53 4.30
N TYR A 418 29.71 -14.20 5.30
CA TYR A 418 30.32 -14.37 6.62
C TYR A 418 31.30 -15.54 6.71
N ASP A 419 31.30 -16.44 5.73
CA ASP A 419 32.16 -17.64 5.74
C ASP A 419 33.63 -17.36 5.38
N ALA A 420 33.97 -16.13 5.01
CA ALA A 420 35.35 -15.75 4.73
C ALA A 420 36.19 -15.68 6.00
N PRO A 421 37.49 -16.09 5.95
CA PRO A 421 38.39 -16.06 7.09
C PRO A 421 38.47 -14.67 7.72
N GLY A 422 38.27 -14.60 9.05
CA GLY A 422 38.31 -13.35 9.80
C GLY A 422 36.97 -12.60 9.90
N ASN A 423 35.91 -13.06 9.21
CA ASN A 423 34.59 -12.52 9.35
C ASN A 423 33.86 -13.00 10.61
N LEU A 424 32.83 -12.27 11.01
CA LEU A 424 32.02 -12.59 12.19
C LEU A 424 31.23 -13.88 12.00
N ARG A 425 31.21 -14.71 13.02
CA ARG A 425 30.34 -15.90 13.08
C ARG A 425 29.02 -15.48 13.71
N VAL A 426 28.00 -15.30 12.88
CA VAL A 426 26.71 -14.74 13.29
C VAL A 426 25.59 -15.78 13.32
N ARG A 427 24.62 -15.57 14.22
CA ARG A 427 23.40 -16.37 14.32
C ARG A 427 22.36 -16.03 13.24
N ASN A 428 22.32 -14.78 12.78
CA ASN A 428 21.30 -14.22 11.89
C ASN A 428 21.99 -13.70 10.63
N ALA A 429 21.54 -14.11 9.44
CA ALA A 429 22.11 -13.68 8.17
C ALA A 429 21.90 -12.18 7.90
N SER A 430 20.89 -11.56 8.49
CA SER A 430 20.73 -10.10 8.62
C SER A 430 19.99 -9.77 9.90
N CYS A 431 20.26 -8.60 10.47
CA CYS A 431 19.68 -8.15 11.73
C CYS A 431 18.80 -6.92 11.59
N THR A 432 19.12 -5.98 10.70
CA THR A 432 18.54 -4.64 10.72
C THR A 432 17.71 -4.30 9.50
N THR A 433 16.64 -3.52 9.73
CA THR A 433 15.72 -2.97 8.70
C THR A 433 15.00 -1.73 9.24
N ILE A 434 14.51 -0.86 8.39
CA ILE A 434 13.61 0.22 8.83
C ILE A 434 12.22 -0.02 8.26
N ALA A 435 11.31 -0.47 9.13
CA ALA A 435 9.91 -0.70 8.81
C ALA A 435 9.07 0.59 8.96
N PRO A 436 7.90 0.70 8.30
CA PRO A 436 7.05 1.91 8.39
C PRO A 436 6.45 2.14 9.78
N THR A 437 6.24 1.10 10.59
CA THR A 437 5.67 1.13 11.95
C THR A 437 4.33 1.86 12.14
N GLY A 438 3.53 2.05 11.09
CA GLY A 438 2.35 2.90 11.12
C GLY A 438 1.34 2.62 12.24
N THR A 439 1.11 1.34 12.59
CA THR A 439 0.23 0.98 13.71
C THR A 439 0.98 0.85 15.03
N LEU A 440 2.23 0.36 14.99
CA LEU A 440 3.07 0.20 16.19
C LEU A 440 3.39 1.54 16.83
N SER A 441 3.65 2.57 16.03
CA SER A 441 3.92 3.93 16.53
C SER A 441 2.71 4.53 17.23
N ILE A 442 1.47 4.21 16.80
CA ILE A 442 0.25 4.62 17.52
C ILE A 442 0.18 3.94 18.89
N ILE A 443 0.51 2.64 18.96
CA ILE A 443 0.55 1.90 20.24
C ILE A 443 1.64 2.47 21.15
N ALA A 444 2.82 2.74 20.60
CA ALA A 444 3.96 3.27 21.34
C ALA A 444 3.84 4.78 21.67
N GLY A 445 2.90 5.49 21.06
CA GLY A 445 2.70 6.93 21.25
C GLY A 445 3.87 7.76 20.72
N CYS A 446 4.43 7.39 19.54
CA CYS A 446 5.57 8.06 18.93
C CYS A 446 5.42 8.22 17.42
N SER A 447 6.34 8.92 16.77
CA SER A 447 6.43 9.06 15.32
C SER A 447 6.76 7.74 14.62
N SER A 448 6.30 7.57 13.38
CA SER A 448 6.47 6.32 12.61
C SER A 448 7.88 6.21 12.02
N GLY A 449 8.58 5.11 12.32
CA GLY A 449 9.89 4.80 11.73
C GLY A 449 10.86 5.97 11.85
N ILE A 450 11.39 6.36 10.70
CA ILE A 450 12.24 7.54 10.53
C ILE A 450 11.52 8.68 9.80
N GLU A 451 10.19 8.60 9.70
CA GLU A 451 9.41 9.67 9.05
C GLU A 451 9.41 10.94 9.91
N PRO A 452 9.38 12.12 9.29
CA PRO A 452 9.11 13.36 10.03
C PRO A 452 7.67 13.40 10.53
N LEU A 453 7.34 14.36 11.36
CA LEU A 453 5.95 14.58 11.77
C LEU A 453 5.08 14.82 10.54
N PHE A 454 3.97 14.09 10.44
CA PHE A 454 3.01 14.31 9.35
C PHE A 454 2.23 15.62 9.54
N ALA A 455 1.77 15.87 10.76
CA ALA A 455 1.04 17.07 11.16
C ALA A 455 1.21 17.30 12.67
N LEU A 456 1.11 18.56 13.09
CA LEU A 456 1.17 18.97 14.50
C LEU A 456 -0.19 18.87 15.19
N SER A 457 -1.24 19.02 14.42
CA SER A 457 -2.61 18.85 14.87
C SER A 457 -3.46 18.30 13.74
N TYR A 458 -4.39 17.41 14.05
CA TYR A 458 -5.30 16.86 13.07
C TYR A 458 -6.68 16.64 13.66
N THR A 459 -7.69 16.72 12.80
CA THR A 459 -9.08 16.51 13.20
C THR A 459 -9.44 15.04 12.97
N ARG A 460 -9.86 14.36 14.03
CA ARG A 460 -10.41 13.01 13.94
C ARG A 460 -11.93 13.06 13.94
N ASN A 461 -12.56 12.44 12.96
CA ASN A 461 -13.99 12.19 12.94
C ASN A 461 -14.29 10.96 13.82
N ILE A 462 -15.03 11.16 14.92
CA ILE A 462 -15.50 10.08 15.80
C ILE A 462 -16.91 9.61 15.36
N LEU A 463 -17.28 8.40 15.78
CA LEU A 463 -18.66 7.90 15.67
C LEU A 463 -19.62 8.95 16.27
N ASP A 464 -20.71 9.28 15.56
CA ASP A 464 -21.71 10.32 15.87
C ASP A 464 -21.43 11.73 15.32
N GLY A 465 -20.45 11.88 14.42
CA GLY A 465 -20.20 13.16 13.75
C GLY A 465 -19.45 14.20 14.60
N ALA A 466 -19.03 13.85 15.80
CA ALA A 466 -18.18 14.69 16.62
C ALA A 466 -16.73 14.70 16.07
N GLN A 467 -16.11 15.89 16.07
CA GLN A 467 -14.72 16.09 15.65
C GLN A 467 -13.85 16.31 16.88
N LEU A 468 -12.82 15.48 17.03
CA LEU A 468 -11.80 15.65 18.06
C LEU A 468 -10.53 16.21 17.42
N VAL A 469 -10.01 17.29 17.97
CA VAL A 469 -8.71 17.84 17.60
C VAL A 469 -7.65 17.12 18.45
N GLU A 470 -6.72 16.41 17.80
CA GLU A 470 -5.56 15.82 18.44
C GLU A 470 -4.33 16.66 18.11
N VAL A 471 -3.53 16.94 19.13
CA VAL A 471 -2.32 17.77 19.04
C VAL A 471 -1.13 16.91 19.37
N ASN A 472 0.01 17.14 18.68
CA ASN A 472 1.28 16.53 19.03
C ASN A 472 1.66 16.92 20.47
N PRO A 473 1.93 15.97 21.38
CA PRO A 473 2.14 16.26 22.79
C PRO A 473 3.38 17.12 23.06
N TYR A 474 4.44 16.96 22.30
CA TYR A 474 5.64 17.77 22.41
C TYR A 474 5.40 19.22 21.97
N PHE A 475 4.63 19.43 20.90
CA PHE A 475 4.24 20.76 20.47
C PHE A 475 3.34 21.44 21.50
N GLU A 476 2.38 20.71 22.06
CA GLU A 476 1.51 21.23 23.11
C GLU A 476 2.31 21.65 24.35
N GLU A 477 3.27 20.83 24.79
CA GLU A 477 4.14 21.13 25.93
C GLU A 477 4.98 22.38 25.69
N VAL A 478 5.60 22.51 24.51
CA VAL A 478 6.39 23.67 24.11
C VAL A 478 5.53 24.92 24.01
N ALA A 479 4.33 24.82 23.41
CA ALA A 479 3.42 25.94 23.29
C ALA A 479 2.92 26.46 24.65
N ARG A 480 2.62 25.55 25.58
CA ARG A 480 2.20 25.91 26.94
C ARG A 480 3.35 26.53 27.75
N SER A 481 4.53 25.94 27.72
CA SER A 481 5.70 26.45 28.43
C SER A 481 6.21 27.76 27.85
N GLY A 482 6.10 27.95 26.52
CA GLY A 482 6.45 29.18 25.81
C GLY A 482 5.39 30.28 25.85
N GLY A 483 4.21 30.00 26.42
CA GLY A 483 3.14 31.00 26.63
C GLY A 483 2.35 31.39 25.36
N PHE A 484 2.50 30.65 24.24
CA PHE A 484 1.77 30.91 22.99
C PHE A 484 0.67 29.87 22.67
N TYR A 485 0.36 28.98 23.62
CA TYR A 485 -0.74 28.03 23.46
C TYR A 485 -2.09 28.74 23.43
N SER A 486 -2.89 28.46 22.40
CA SER A 486 -4.30 28.84 22.35
C SER A 486 -5.12 27.76 21.63
N ASP A 487 -6.40 27.64 21.99
CA ASP A 487 -7.33 26.72 21.30
C ASP A 487 -7.52 27.14 19.84
N GLU A 488 -7.37 28.43 19.52
CA GLU A 488 -7.47 28.94 18.16
C GLU A 488 -6.26 28.50 17.31
N LEU A 489 -5.05 28.59 17.86
CA LEU A 489 -3.83 28.07 17.23
C LEU A 489 -3.98 26.59 16.92
N MET A 490 -4.47 25.76 17.88
CA MET A 490 -4.66 24.33 17.67
C MET A 490 -5.71 24.04 16.59
N LYS A 491 -6.78 24.83 16.51
CA LYS A 491 -7.79 24.72 15.44
C LYS A 491 -7.26 25.16 14.07
N GLN A 492 -6.44 26.20 14.01
CA GLN A 492 -5.79 26.64 12.77
C GLN A 492 -4.87 25.54 12.22
N LEU A 493 -4.03 24.95 13.07
CA LEU A 493 -3.15 23.83 12.70
C LEU A 493 -3.95 22.59 12.27
N ALA A 494 -5.01 22.23 13.00
CA ALA A 494 -5.93 21.15 12.62
C ALA A 494 -6.69 21.47 11.32
N GLY A 495 -6.88 22.75 11.01
CA GLY A 495 -7.44 23.27 9.77
C GLY A 495 -6.48 23.26 8.58
N GLY A 496 -5.20 22.87 8.78
CA GLY A 496 -4.17 22.77 7.75
C GLY A 496 -3.33 24.04 7.56
N ALA A 497 -3.40 24.99 8.50
CA ALA A 497 -2.47 26.11 8.51
C ALA A 497 -1.03 25.61 8.71
N ARG A 498 -0.10 26.17 7.97
CA ARG A 498 1.31 25.84 8.09
C ARG A 498 1.92 26.62 9.24
N LEU A 499 2.75 25.95 10.06
CA LEU A 499 3.30 26.57 11.26
C LEU A 499 4.12 27.83 10.97
N HIS A 500 4.86 27.85 9.86
CA HIS A 500 5.69 29.00 9.47
C HIS A 500 4.89 30.24 9.06
N GLU A 501 3.59 30.10 8.72
CA GLU A 501 2.68 31.21 8.36
C GLU A 501 2.04 31.87 9.59
N ILE A 502 2.23 31.29 10.79
CA ILE A 502 1.59 31.79 12.03
C ILE A 502 2.57 32.70 12.79
N GLU A 503 2.29 33.99 12.82
CA GLU A 503 3.17 35.00 13.41
C GLU A 503 3.42 34.81 14.92
N GLU A 504 2.43 34.30 15.64
CA GLU A 504 2.46 34.13 17.12
C GLU A 504 3.46 33.04 17.58
N VAL A 505 3.91 32.18 16.70
CA VAL A 505 4.82 31.06 17.02
C VAL A 505 6.27 31.53 16.86
N PRO A 506 7.13 31.32 17.87
CA PRO A 506 8.55 31.65 17.78
C PRO A 506 9.29 30.92 16.65
N GLU A 507 10.27 31.59 16.04
CA GLU A 507 11.00 31.07 14.85
C GLU A 507 11.84 29.81 15.13
N ASP A 508 12.35 29.64 16.33
CA ASP A 508 13.05 28.43 16.77
C ASP A 508 12.09 27.25 16.89
N VAL A 509 10.86 27.47 17.34
CA VAL A 509 9.80 26.46 17.39
C VAL A 509 9.36 26.07 15.96
N LYS A 510 9.19 27.06 15.07
CA LYS A 510 8.85 26.79 13.65
C LYS A 510 9.90 25.91 12.97
N LYS A 511 11.19 26.16 13.25
CA LYS A 511 12.29 25.33 12.70
C LYS A 511 12.31 23.92 13.29
N LEU A 512 11.98 23.77 14.57
CA LEU A 512 12.02 22.48 15.25
C LEU A 512 10.86 21.56 14.83
N PHE A 513 9.67 22.12 14.69
CA PHE A 513 8.44 21.35 14.44
C PHE A 513 8.04 21.33 12.96
N VAL A 514 9.01 21.13 12.04
CA VAL A 514 8.74 20.99 10.62
C VAL A 514 7.95 19.71 10.33
N THR A 515 6.97 19.81 9.42
CA THR A 515 6.16 18.67 9.00
C THR A 515 6.63 18.09 7.67
N ALA A 516 6.18 16.87 7.33
CA ALA A 516 6.58 16.15 6.13
C ALA A 516 6.38 16.96 4.82
N HIS A 517 5.37 17.84 4.78
CA HIS A 517 5.08 18.68 3.61
C HIS A 517 5.92 19.96 3.53
N GLU A 518 6.59 20.32 4.61
CA GLU A 518 7.48 21.51 4.69
C GLU A 518 8.95 21.14 4.44
N ILE A 519 9.26 19.83 4.44
CA ILE A 519 10.59 19.29 4.21
C ILE A 519 10.77 19.07 2.70
N THR A 520 11.89 19.56 2.14
CA THR A 520 12.15 19.34 0.72
C THR A 520 12.46 17.87 0.41
N PRO A 521 12.15 17.40 -0.82
CA PRO A 521 12.39 16.01 -1.20
C PRO A 521 13.84 15.55 -1.04
N GLU A 522 14.80 16.44 -1.21
CA GLU A 522 16.23 16.15 -1.02
C GLU A 522 16.55 15.75 0.44
N TRP A 523 15.94 16.42 1.43
CA TRP A 523 16.12 16.05 2.83
C TRP A 523 15.53 14.68 3.15
N HIS A 524 14.40 14.33 2.53
CA HIS A 524 13.84 12.98 2.67
C HIS A 524 14.82 11.91 2.16
N ILE A 525 15.44 12.12 0.99
CA ILE A 525 16.41 11.18 0.42
C ILE A 525 17.67 11.10 1.28
N ARG A 526 18.23 12.24 1.69
CA ARG A 526 19.44 12.27 2.53
C ARG A 526 19.22 11.59 3.87
N MET A 527 18.04 11.75 4.47
CA MET A 527 17.69 11.05 5.71
C MET A 527 17.56 9.54 5.48
N GLN A 528 16.90 9.11 4.40
CA GLN A 528 16.83 7.69 4.04
C GLN A 528 18.24 7.11 3.83
N ALA A 529 19.13 7.82 3.14
CA ALA A 529 20.51 7.41 2.90
C ALA A 529 21.33 7.33 4.20
N ALA A 530 21.13 8.27 5.12
CA ALA A 530 21.79 8.26 6.43
C ALA A 530 21.52 6.96 7.20
N PHE A 531 20.27 6.46 7.15
CA PHE A 531 19.91 5.18 7.77
C PHE A 531 20.32 3.97 6.93
N GLN A 532 20.19 4.02 5.59
CA GLN A 532 20.49 2.89 4.71
C GLN A 532 21.95 2.46 4.79
N ARG A 533 22.89 3.38 5.02
CA ARG A 533 24.34 3.07 5.14
C ARG A 533 24.68 2.07 6.23
N SER A 534 23.83 1.93 7.25
CA SER A 534 24.00 1.01 8.38
C SER A 534 22.79 0.11 8.59
N THR A 535 22.07 -0.22 7.50
CA THR A 535 20.91 -1.13 7.53
C THR A 535 21.16 -2.29 6.59
N ASP A 536 21.14 -3.53 7.10
CA ASP A 536 21.39 -4.74 6.32
C ASP A 536 20.37 -4.91 5.19
N ASN A 537 19.09 -4.83 5.52
CA ASN A 537 17.98 -4.94 4.55
C ASN A 537 17.73 -3.59 3.88
N ALA A 538 16.50 -3.13 3.78
CA ALA A 538 16.19 -1.82 3.18
C ALA A 538 15.50 -0.89 4.18
N VAL A 539 15.30 0.34 3.75
CA VAL A 539 14.67 1.41 4.53
C VAL A 539 13.36 1.81 3.88
N SER A 540 12.26 1.60 4.59
CA SER A 540 10.95 2.11 4.17
C SER A 540 10.85 3.58 4.55
N LYS A 541 10.79 4.44 3.56
CA LYS A 541 10.57 5.87 3.72
C LYS A 541 9.84 6.46 2.52
N THR A 542 8.88 7.32 2.79
CA THR A 542 8.15 8.06 1.77
C THR A 542 8.80 9.42 1.51
N VAL A 543 9.02 9.74 0.25
CA VAL A 543 9.34 11.11 -0.17
C VAL A 543 8.03 11.83 -0.46
N ASN A 544 7.66 12.78 0.38
CA ASN A 544 6.43 13.54 0.24
C ASN A 544 6.65 14.75 -0.68
N PHE A 545 5.75 14.92 -1.63
CA PHE A 545 5.74 16.04 -2.56
C PHE A 545 4.46 16.86 -2.39
N PRO A 546 4.54 18.19 -2.50
CA PRO A 546 3.37 19.03 -2.57
C PRO A 546 2.62 18.84 -3.91
N THR A 547 1.37 19.30 -3.97
CA THR A 547 0.51 19.15 -5.17
C THR A 547 1.14 19.76 -6.43
N GLU A 548 1.87 20.87 -6.29
CA GLU A 548 2.53 21.63 -7.36
C GLU A 548 3.83 21.04 -7.85
N ALA A 549 4.34 19.97 -7.23
CA ALA A 549 5.57 19.31 -7.66
C ALA A 549 5.49 18.86 -9.13
N THR A 550 6.57 19.05 -9.82
CA THR A 550 6.71 18.73 -11.25
C THR A 550 7.22 17.30 -11.47
N ARG A 551 7.14 16.81 -12.70
CA ARG A 551 7.76 15.54 -13.09
C ARG A 551 9.29 15.57 -12.95
N GLU A 552 9.91 16.71 -13.23
CA GLU A 552 11.37 16.86 -13.08
C GLU A 552 11.82 16.77 -11.62
N ASP A 553 11.00 17.25 -10.66
CA ASP A 553 11.30 17.08 -9.24
C ASP A 553 11.33 15.60 -8.85
N ILE A 554 10.40 14.79 -9.38
CA ILE A 554 10.39 13.34 -9.15
C ILE A 554 11.56 12.66 -9.85
N ALA A 555 11.86 13.04 -11.10
CA ALA A 555 13.00 12.52 -11.84
C ALA A 555 14.32 12.79 -11.12
N LYS A 556 14.49 14.01 -10.58
CA LYS A 556 15.65 14.41 -9.78
C LYS A 556 15.79 13.51 -8.53
N VAL A 557 14.70 13.28 -7.81
CA VAL A 557 14.69 12.45 -6.60
C VAL A 557 15.03 10.99 -6.92
N TYR A 558 14.50 10.43 -8.00
CA TYR A 558 14.84 9.06 -8.42
C TYR A 558 16.33 8.91 -8.81
N ARG A 559 16.92 9.91 -9.52
CA ARG A 559 18.35 9.93 -9.81
C ARG A 559 19.18 10.06 -8.53
N MET A 560 18.80 10.97 -7.62
CA MET A 560 19.48 11.16 -6.36
C MET A 560 19.43 9.90 -5.47
N ALA A 561 18.30 9.18 -5.47
CA ALA A 561 18.17 7.92 -4.72
C ALA A 561 19.15 6.85 -5.23
N TYR A 562 19.35 6.76 -6.55
CA TYR A 562 20.36 5.89 -7.14
C TYR A 562 21.78 6.30 -6.75
N GLU A 563 22.10 7.60 -6.85
CA GLU A 563 23.42 8.16 -6.54
C GLU A 563 23.80 8.01 -5.06
N GLU A 564 22.83 8.11 -4.14
CA GLU A 564 23.01 7.89 -2.70
C GLU A 564 23.05 6.40 -2.32
N GLY A 565 22.93 5.48 -3.27
CA GLY A 565 23.01 4.03 -3.04
C GLY A 565 21.84 3.45 -2.28
N LEU A 566 20.65 4.01 -2.42
CA LEU A 566 19.43 3.45 -1.82
C LEU A 566 19.06 2.11 -2.47
N LYS A 567 18.37 1.25 -1.74
CA LYS A 567 17.86 -0.05 -2.24
C LYS A 567 16.48 0.08 -2.90
N GLY A 568 15.74 1.12 -2.58
CA GLY A 568 14.45 1.41 -3.17
C GLY A 568 13.93 2.78 -2.78
N ILE A 569 12.91 3.24 -3.49
CA ILE A 569 12.29 4.54 -3.24
C ILE A 569 10.81 4.51 -3.55
N THR A 570 10.03 5.13 -2.67
CA THR A 570 8.59 5.36 -2.83
C THR A 570 8.32 6.86 -2.69
N ILE A 571 7.50 7.39 -3.60
CA ILE A 571 7.07 8.78 -3.55
C ILE A 571 5.58 8.86 -3.25
N TYR A 572 5.18 9.98 -2.67
CA TYR A 572 3.78 10.35 -2.51
C TYR A 572 3.61 11.83 -2.83
N ARG A 573 2.85 12.16 -3.87
CA ARG A 573 2.46 13.53 -4.18
C ARG A 573 1.06 13.80 -3.63
N ASP A 574 0.90 14.91 -2.91
CA ASP A 574 -0.41 15.30 -2.38
C ASP A 574 -1.47 15.31 -3.49
N ARG A 575 -2.65 14.77 -3.21
CA ARG A 575 -3.78 14.61 -4.14
C ARG A 575 -3.50 13.75 -5.38
N SER A 576 -2.48 12.92 -5.38
CA SER A 576 -2.26 11.94 -6.46
C SER A 576 -3.21 10.74 -6.40
N ARG A 577 -3.93 10.54 -5.30
CA ARG A 577 -4.93 9.47 -5.11
C ARG A 577 -6.23 10.04 -4.55
N ASP A 578 -7.38 9.49 -5.02
CA ASP A 578 -8.72 9.93 -4.60
C ASP A 578 -9.01 9.67 -3.11
N ALA A 579 -8.40 8.64 -2.51
CA ALA A 579 -8.53 8.30 -1.09
C ALA A 579 -7.20 8.50 -0.37
N GLN A 580 -7.11 9.58 0.42
CA GLN A 580 -5.97 9.85 1.30
C GLN A 580 -6.15 9.17 2.65
N VAL A 581 -5.10 8.51 3.15
CA VAL A 581 -5.10 7.82 4.45
C VAL A 581 -5.00 8.82 5.61
N LEU A 582 -4.29 9.94 5.39
CA LEU A 582 -4.13 11.05 6.34
C LEU A 582 -4.39 12.36 5.61
N THR A 583 -5.22 13.24 6.18
CA THR A 583 -5.51 14.57 5.65
C THR A 583 -5.19 15.62 6.70
N THR A 584 -4.43 16.65 6.32
CA THR A 584 -4.24 17.87 7.09
C THR A 584 -5.16 18.94 6.52
N GLY A 585 -5.88 19.60 7.40
CA GLY A 585 -6.77 20.67 7.01
C GLY A 585 -8.23 20.22 6.88
N LYS A 586 -9.14 21.18 6.85
CA LYS A 586 -10.44 20.98 6.25
C LYS A 586 -10.12 20.38 4.89
N GLU A 587 -10.42 19.09 4.68
CA GLU A 587 -10.94 18.75 3.38
C GLU A 587 -11.87 19.94 3.09
N GLY A 588 -11.49 20.76 2.13
CA GLY A 588 -12.52 21.54 1.49
C GLY A 588 -13.54 20.45 1.27
N LYS A 589 -14.59 20.43 2.06
CA LYS A 589 -15.80 19.80 1.67
C LYS A 589 -16.05 20.43 0.30
N GLY A 590 -15.46 19.83 -0.73
CA GLY A 590 -16.27 19.57 -1.89
C GLY A 590 -17.38 18.88 -1.15
N LYS A 591 -18.40 19.62 -0.76
CA LYS A 591 -19.66 19.08 -0.41
C LYS A 591 -19.79 17.94 -1.41
N VAL A 592 -19.69 16.68 -0.95
CA VAL A 592 -20.58 15.71 -1.48
C VAL A 592 -21.90 16.37 -1.11
N GLU A 593 -22.32 17.33 -1.96
CA GLU A 593 -23.69 17.68 -2.07
C GLU A 593 -24.28 16.32 -2.28
N LYS A 594 -24.94 15.81 -1.24
CA LYS A 594 -25.82 14.67 -1.43
C LYS A 594 -26.59 15.09 -2.64
N LEU A 595 -26.29 14.45 -3.79
CA LEU A 595 -26.88 14.81 -5.08
C LEU A 595 -28.37 14.85 -4.84
N LYS A 596 -28.90 16.03 -4.55
CA LYS A 596 -30.33 16.22 -4.34
C LYS A 596 -30.89 16.27 -5.74
N PRO A 597 -31.73 15.31 -6.11
CA PRO A 597 -32.33 15.32 -7.43
C PRO A 597 -32.99 16.67 -7.69
N ARG A 598 -32.76 17.25 -8.84
CA ARG A 598 -33.42 18.51 -9.27
C ARG A 598 -34.93 18.39 -9.02
N LYS A 599 -35.56 19.44 -8.46
CA LYS A 599 -37.01 19.44 -8.26
C LYS A 599 -37.70 19.34 -9.61
N ARG A 600 -38.73 18.50 -9.69
CA ARG A 600 -39.52 18.36 -10.91
C ARG A 600 -40.33 19.63 -11.15
N PRO A 601 -40.22 20.28 -12.33
CA PRO A 601 -41.13 21.33 -12.74
C PRO A 601 -42.59 20.82 -12.85
N VAL A 602 -43.56 21.71 -12.76
CA VAL A 602 -44.96 21.35 -12.91
C VAL A 602 -45.23 20.90 -14.36
N GLU A 603 -44.57 21.56 -15.33
CA GLU A 603 -44.63 21.25 -16.75
C GLU A 603 -43.23 21.03 -17.31
N THR A 604 -43.04 20.03 -18.17
CA THR A 604 -41.80 19.74 -18.87
C THR A 604 -42.07 19.58 -20.34
N LYS A 605 -41.16 20.03 -21.20
CA LYS A 605 -41.16 19.74 -22.62
C LYS A 605 -40.43 18.44 -22.89
N GLY A 606 -40.91 17.64 -23.84
CA GLY A 606 -40.28 16.38 -24.17
C GLY A 606 -40.61 15.88 -25.57
N THR A 607 -39.87 14.89 -26.02
CA THR A 607 -40.08 14.16 -27.27
C THR A 607 -40.45 12.73 -26.97
N ILE A 608 -41.24 12.12 -27.84
CA ILE A 608 -41.64 10.71 -27.77
C ILE A 608 -41.05 10.00 -28.97
N ALA A 609 -40.20 9.02 -28.76
CA ALA A 609 -39.70 8.11 -29.80
C ALA A 609 -40.38 6.76 -29.71
N ARG A 610 -40.73 6.17 -30.85
CA ARG A 610 -41.18 4.79 -30.93
C ARG A 610 -40.04 3.94 -31.45
N VAL A 611 -39.74 2.84 -30.78
CA VAL A 611 -38.73 1.85 -31.18
C VAL A 611 -39.35 0.48 -31.16
N ASN A 612 -39.13 -0.32 -32.20
CA ASN A 612 -39.61 -1.70 -32.23
C ASN A 612 -38.60 -2.60 -31.53
N THR A 613 -39.06 -3.33 -30.53
CA THR A 613 -38.26 -4.32 -29.78
C THR A 613 -38.84 -5.71 -30.01
N GLY A 614 -38.11 -6.76 -29.69
CA GLY A 614 -38.59 -8.13 -29.77
C GLY A 614 -39.82 -8.44 -28.91
N CYS A 615 -40.16 -7.56 -27.95
CA CYS A 615 -41.33 -7.65 -27.10
C CYS A 615 -42.49 -6.75 -27.56
N GLY A 616 -42.35 -6.02 -28.68
CA GLY A 616 -43.35 -5.10 -29.23
C GLY A 616 -42.87 -3.66 -29.34
N SER A 617 -43.77 -2.74 -29.69
CA SER A 617 -43.45 -1.33 -29.84
C SER A 617 -43.22 -0.68 -28.48
N LEU A 618 -42.04 -0.12 -28.29
CA LEU A 618 -41.59 0.62 -27.09
C LEU A 618 -41.72 2.12 -27.38
N TYR A 619 -42.44 2.83 -26.53
CA TYR A 619 -42.57 4.29 -26.61
C TYR A 619 -41.69 4.90 -25.49
N ILE A 620 -40.68 5.69 -25.87
CA ILE A 620 -39.71 6.31 -24.97
C ILE A 620 -39.92 7.82 -24.99
N THR A 621 -40.28 8.38 -23.86
CA THR A 621 -40.40 9.82 -23.65
C THR A 621 -39.15 10.34 -23.01
N VAL A 622 -38.48 11.32 -23.61
CA VAL A 622 -37.35 12.06 -23.10
C VAL A 622 -37.79 13.50 -22.84
N ALA A 623 -37.76 13.93 -21.58
CA ALA A 623 -38.14 15.26 -21.15
C ALA A 623 -36.94 16.11 -20.78
N TYR A 624 -37.06 17.42 -20.97
CA TYR A 624 -35.97 18.40 -20.81
C TYR A 624 -36.38 19.48 -19.83
N ASP A 625 -35.37 20.00 -19.11
CA ASP A 625 -35.42 21.28 -18.41
C ASP A 625 -34.38 22.25 -19.02
N ASP A 626 -34.18 23.38 -18.38
CA ASP A 626 -33.18 24.41 -18.76
C ASP A 626 -31.73 23.95 -18.72
N LYS A 627 -31.47 22.77 -18.12
CA LYS A 627 -30.13 22.17 -17.95
C LYS A 627 -29.92 20.91 -18.79
N GLY A 628 -30.84 20.58 -19.67
CA GLY A 628 -30.75 19.43 -20.57
C GLY A 628 -31.70 18.28 -20.24
N ILE A 629 -31.35 17.05 -20.62
CA ILE A 629 -32.20 15.86 -20.40
C ILE A 629 -32.46 15.69 -18.90
N PHE A 630 -33.74 15.55 -18.54
CA PHE A 630 -34.19 15.63 -17.16
C PHE A 630 -34.93 14.35 -16.71
N GLU A 631 -35.81 13.81 -17.52
CA GLU A 631 -36.60 12.61 -17.21
C GLU A 631 -36.71 11.70 -18.43
N VAL A 632 -36.77 10.40 -18.18
CA VAL A 632 -37.01 9.36 -19.18
C VAL A 632 -38.13 8.46 -18.69
N PHE A 633 -39.12 8.24 -19.56
CA PHE A 633 -40.19 7.27 -19.36
C PHE A 633 -40.22 6.35 -20.55
N ALA A 634 -40.56 5.09 -20.32
CA ALA A 634 -40.78 4.14 -21.43
C ALA A 634 -41.99 3.26 -21.12
N THR A 635 -42.80 3.07 -22.15
CA THR A 635 -44.01 2.24 -22.07
C THR A 635 -44.01 1.23 -23.20
N LEU A 636 -44.14 -0.05 -22.86
CA LEU A 636 -44.29 -1.12 -23.83
C LEU A 636 -45.78 -1.22 -24.21
N GLY A 637 -46.08 -1.10 -25.51
CA GLY A 637 -47.45 -1.13 -25.97
C GLY A 637 -48.25 -2.34 -25.49
N LYS A 638 -49.34 -2.64 -25.43
CA LYS A 638 -50.24 -3.75 -25.03
C LYS A 638 -49.74 -4.82 -24.05
N SER A 639 -48.50 -4.74 -23.57
CA SER A 639 -47.90 -5.70 -22.64
C SER A 639 -47.95 -5.19 -21.19
N GLY A 640 -48.61 -5.94 -20.31
CA GLY A 640 -48.53 -5.80 -18.87
C GLY A 640 -47.55 -6.80 -18.27
N GLY A 641 -47.37 -6.80 -16.92
CA GLY A 641 -46.61 -7.80 -16.19
C GLY A 641 -45.14 -7.43 -15.95
N CYS A 642 -44.29 -8.44 -15.80
CA CYS A 642 -42.90 -8.27 -15.34
C CYS A 642 -42.05 -7.37 -16.26
N ALA A 643 -42.25 -7.44 -17.58
CA ALA A 643 -41.48 -6.59 -18.50
C ALA A 643 -41.80 -5.09 -18.35
N SER A 644 -43.05 -4.74 -18.13
CA SER A 644 -43.47 -3.34 -17.89
C SER A 644 -42.94 -2.82 -16.54
N ALA A 645 -42.99 -3.65 -15.51
CA ALA A 645 -42.47 -3.29 -14.20
C ALA A 645 -40.93 -3.07 -14.17
N GLN A 646 -40.18 -3.94 -14.86
CA GLN A 646 -38.72 -3.82 -15.03
C GLN A 646 -38.36 -2.52 -15.81
N LEU A 647 -39.13 -2.24 -16.86
CA LEU A 647 -38.92 -1.05 -17.66
C LEU A 647 -39.20 0.23 -16.89
N GLU A 648 -40.27 0.26 -16.09
CA GLU A 648 -40.59 1.38 -15.21
C GLU A 648 -39.51 1.59 -14.16
N ALA A 649 -39.04 0.53 -13.51
CA ALA A 649 -37.96 0.60 -12.54
C ALA A 649 -36.67 1.16 -13.15
N THR A 650 -36.30 0.70 -14.34
CA THR A 650 -35.12 1.19 -15.09
C THR A 650 -35.27 2.67 -15.41
N CYS A 651 -36.40 3.13 -15.94
CA CYS A 651 -36.63 4.53 -16.23
C CYS A 651 -36.65 5.43 -15.00
N ARG A 652 -37.16 4.95 -13.87
CA ARG A 652 -37.09 5.69 -12.59
C ARG A 652 -35.66 5.88 -12.10
N LEU A 653 -34.79 4.86 -12.23
CA LEU A 653 -33.37 4.95 -11.89
C LEU A 653 -32.60 5.88 -12.83
N ILE A 654 -32.87 5.81 -14.12
CA ILE A 654 -32.30 6.74 -15.12
C ILE A 654 -32.70 8.17 -14.80
N THR A 655 -33.99 8.42 -14.56
CA THR A 655 -34.51 9.73 -14.19
C THR A 655 -33.88 10.25 -12.90
N LEU A 656 -33.72 9.39 -11.88
CA LEU A 656 -33.07 9.76 -10.63
C LEU A 656 -31.58 10.13 -10.88
N ALA A 657 -30.87 9.38 -11.70
CA ALA A 657 -29.48 9.64 -12.06
C ALA A 657 -29.33 11.00 -12.79
N LEU A 658 -30.13 11.24 -13.82
CA LEU A 658 -30.12 12.48 -14.60
C LEU A 658 -30.49 13.71 -13.75
N ARG A 659 -31.51 13.61 -12.90
CA ARG A 659 -31.90 14.67 -11.97
C ARG A 659 -30.83 14.93 -10.90
N SER A 660 -30.03 13.91 -10.58
CA SER A 660 -28.92 14.02 -9.65
C SER A 660 -27.63 14.53 -10.29
N GLY A 661 -27.65 14.89 -11.58
CA GLY A 661 -26.51 15.49 -12.29
C GLY A 661 -25.53 14.48 -12.88
N VAL A 662 -25.92 13.20 -12.99
CA VAL A 662 -25.13 12.21 -13.73
C VAL A 662 -25.23 12.56 -15.21
N ASP A 663 -24.09 12.58 -15.90
CA ASP A 663 -24.00 12.84 -17.32
C ASP A 663 -24.75 11.77 -18.14
N VAL A 664 -25.55 12.22 -19.11
CA VAL A 664 -26.37 11.31 -19.91
C VAL A 664 -25.54 10.31 -20.72
N THR A 665 -24.32 10.67 -21.11
CA THR A 665 -23.39 9.77 -21.82
C THR A 665 -22.98 8.59 -20.95
N MET A 666 -22.83 8.82 -19.63
CA MET A 666 -22.56 7.75 -18.68
C MET A 666 -23.74 6.79 -18.53
N VAL A 667 -24.98 7.33 -18.54
CA VAL A 667 -26.19 6.51 -18.50
C VAL A 667 -26.29 5.66 -19.77
N VAL A 668 -26.06 6.25 -20.94
CA VAL A 668 -26.06 5.55 -22.22
C VAL A 668 -25.04 4.41 -22.22
N LYS A 669 -23.82 4.66 -21.76
CA LYS A 669 -22.75 3.65 -21.66
C LYS A 669 -23.15 2.44 -20.81
N GLN A 670 -23.96 2.61 -19.76
CA GLN A 670 -24.42 1.51 -18.92
C GLN A 670 -25.55 0.69 -19.53
N LEU A 671 -26.34 1.27 -20.44
CA LEU A 671 -27.51 0.62 -21.04
C LEU A 671 -27.20 0.00 -22.39
N ARG A 672 -26.20 0.52 -23.12
CA ARG A 672 -25.82 0.09 -24.46
C ARG A 672 -25.28 -1.34 -24.43
N GLY A 673 -25.72 -2.16 -25.37
CA GLY A 673 -25.26 -3.55 -25.52
C GLY A 673 -25.91 -4.55 -24.55
N ILE A 674 -26.79 -4.13 -23.63
CA ILE A 674 -27.57 -5.07 -22.82
C ILE A 674 -28.47 -5.90 -23.72
N ARG A 675 -28.32 -7.23 -23.66
CA ARG A 675 -29.00 -8.18 -24.55
C ARG A 675 -30.12 -8.92 -23.82
N CYS A 676 -31.25 -9.13 -24.50
CA CYS A 676 -32.30 -10.05 -24.05
C CYS A 676 -32.53 -11.14 -25.12
N PRO A 677 -33.25 -12.22 -24.81
CA PRO A 677 -33.52 -13.30 -25.78
C PRO A 677 -34.27 -12.83 -27.03
N ASN A 678 -35.06 -11.76 -26.94
CA ASN A 678 -35.91 -11.26 -28.02
C ASN A 678 -35.27 -10.02 -28.65
N ILE A 679 -34.45 -10.22 -29.67
CA ILE A 679 -33.79 -9.15 -30.44
C ILE A 679 -34.71 -8.71 -31.57
N ALA A 680 -34.74 -7.41 -31.89
CA ALA A 680 -35.42 -6.83 -33.02
C ALA A 680 -34.45 -6.11 -33.97
N TRP A 681 -34.90 -5.88 -35.20
CA TRP A 681 -34.18 -5.09 -36.20
C TRP A 681 -35.01 -3.85 -36.56
N GLU A 682 -34.40 -2.67 -36.53
CA GLU A 682 -35.04 -1.42 -36.90
C GLU A 682 -34.04 -0.53 -37.65
N GLU A 683 -34.45 0.00 -38.82
CA GLU A 683 -33.64 0.92 -39.65
C GLU A 683 -32.21 0.45 -39.93
N GLY A 684 -31.99 -0.85 -40.11
CA GLY A 684 -30.67 -1.43 -40.42
C GLY A 684 -29.79 -1.68 -39.18
N HIS A 685 -30.32 -1.50 -37.97
CA HIS A 685 -29.61 -1.75 -36.71
C HIS A 685 -30.33 -2.78 -35.84
N SER A 686 -29.57 -3.57 -35.08
CA SER A 686 -30.14 -4.51 -34.11
C SER A 686 -30.46 -3.78 -32.81
N ILE A 687 -31.68 -3.96 -32.31
CA ILE A 687 -32.12 -3.55 -30.98
C ILE A 687 -32.01 -4.77 -30.05
N LEU A 688 -31.01 -4.77 -29.18
CA LEU A 688 -30.64 -5.93 -28.39
C LEU A 688 -31.58 -6.17 -27.20
N SER A 689 -32.19 -5.11 -26.66
CA SER A 689 -33.16 -5.16 -25.56
C SER A 689 -33.90 -3.83 -25.40
N CYS A 690 -34.86 -3.76 -24.49
CA CYS A 690 -35.52 -2.50 -24.11
C CYS A 690 -34.54 -1.48 -23.52
N ALA A 691 -33.52 -1.93 -22.74
CA ALA A 691 -32.47 -1.06 -22.20
C ALA A 691 -31.59 -0.47 -23.33
N ASP A 692 -31.21 -1.29 -24.30
CA ASP A 692 -30.44 -0.86 -25.48
C ASP A 692 -31.24 0.10 -26.36
N ALA A 693 -32.56 -0.09 -26.48
CA ALA A 693 -33.46 0.84 -27.15
C ALA A 693 -33.49 2.22 -26.46
N ILE A 694 -33.56 2.28 -25.13
CA ILE A 694 -33.49 3.53 -24.36
C ILE A 694 -32.15 4.22 -24.64
N ALA A 695 -31.04 3.50 -24.56
CA ALA A 695 -29.71 4.04 -24.87
C ALA A 695 -29.64 4.65 -26.28
N SER A 696 -30.18 3.94 -27.28
CA SER A 696 -30.20 4.41 -28.68
C SER A 696 -30.99 5.72 -28.86
N VAL A 697 -32.12 5.87 -28.16
CA VAL A 697 -32.89 7.11 -28.19
C VAL A 697 -32.14 8.24 -27.49
N LEU A 698 -31.57 8.00 -26.34
CA LEU A 698 -30.76 9.01 -25.61
C LEU A 698 -29.55 9.48 -26.41
N GLU A 699 -28.86 8.57 -27.12
CA GLU A 699 -27.76 8.94 -28.04
C GLU A 699 -28.20 9.88 -29.17
N LYS A 700 -29.37 9.64 -29.78
CA LYS A 700 -29.89 10.53 -30.81
C LYS A 700 -30.12 11.95 -30.28
N HIS A 701 -30.51 12.07 -29.02
CA HIS A 701 -30.74 13.38 -28.40
C HIS A 701 -29.44 14.10 -28.01
N ILE A 702 -28.39 13.37 -27.60
CA ILE A 702 -27.07 13.94 -27.34
C ILE A 702 -26.47 14.53 -28.63
N ASN A 703 -26.58 13.82 -29.74
CA ASN A 703 -25.98 14.19 -31.02
C ASN A 703 -26.73 15.34 -31.75
N SER A 704 -27.94 15.68 -31.31
CA SER A 704 -28.75 16.76 -31.92
C SER A 704 -28.50 18.16 -31.30
N GLU A 705 -27.87 18.23 -30.10
CA GLU A 705 -27.73 19.51 -29.35
C GLU A 705 -26.31 20.08 -29.27
N ALA A 706 -25.27 19.41 -29.80
CA ALA A 706 -23.90 19.92 -29.68
C ALA A 706 -23.00 19.55 -30.85
N LYS A 707 -22.59 20.55 -31.63
CA LYS A 707 -21.27 20.52 -32.26
C LYS A 707 -20.30 21.33 -31.39
N PRO A 708 -19.44 20.68 -30.57
CA PRO A 708 -18.06 21.06 -30.47
C PRO A 708 -17.19 20.02 -31.17
N GLN A 709 -16.20 20.51 -31.90
CA GLN A 709 -15.13 19.69 -32.44
C GLN A 709 -14.47 18.90 -31.33
N VAL A 710 -14.54 17.59 -31.36
CA VAL A 710 -13.71 16.70 -30.57
C VAL A 710 -12.87 15.88 -31.52
N GLU A 711 -11.57 16.03 -31.38
CA GLU A 711 -10.57 15.23 -32.08
C GLU A 711 -10.82 13.74 -31.85
N ASP A 712 -10.72 13.03 -32.95
CA ASP A 712 -10.95 11.59 -33.12
C ASP A 712 -9.87 10.80 -32.34
N TYR A 713 -10.16 10.37 -31.12
CA TYR A 713 -9.42 9.30 -30.44
C TYR A 713 -10.06 7.97 -30.82
N GLY A 714 -9.37 7.29 -31.73
CA GLY A 714 -9.77 5.99 -32.28
C GLY A 714 -10.19 4.98 -31.20
N LEU A 715 -11.48 4.85 -31.00
CA LEU A 715 -12.10 3.71 -30.33
C LEU A 715 -11.98 2.50 -31.22
N VAL A 716 -11.08 1.59 -30.89
CA VAL A 716 -11.02 0.25 -31.45
C VAL A 716 -12.38 -0.41 -31.16
N LYS A 717 -13.21 -0.47 -32.19
CA LYS A 717 -14.43 -1.26 -32.18
C LYS A 717 -14.03 -2.72 -32.10
N ASN A 718 -14.43 -3.42 -31.07
CA ASN A 718 -14.50 -4.88 -31.03
C ASN A 718 -15.63 -5.35 -31.98
N LEU A 719 -15.49 -5.08 -33.24
CA LEU A 719 -16.27 -5.70 -34.31
C LEU A 719 -15.48 -6.95 -34.71
N ALA A 720 -15.90 -8.08 -34.16
CA ALA A 720 -15.57 -9.36 -34.74
C ALA A 720 -16.03 -9.32 -36.22
N GLY A 721 -15.15 -9.71 -37.12
CA GLY A 721 -15.42 -9.70 -38.56
C GLY A 721 -16.64 -10.56 -38.93
N GLN A 722 -17.00 -10.53 -40.20
CA GLN A 722 -18.01 -11.44 -40.72
C GLN A 722 -17.51 -12.88 -40.74
N CYS A 723 -18.40 -13.83 -40.43
CA CYS A 723 -18.11 -15.25 -40.52
C CYS A 723 -17.68 -15.63 -41.93
N PRO A 724 -16.54 -16.29 -42.11
CA PRO A 724 -16.08 -16.65 -43.47
C PRO A 724 -16.99 -17.64 -44.17
N ASP A 725 -17.77 -18.44 -43.44
CA ASP A 725 -18.61 -19.49 -44.00
C ASP A 725 -20.03 -19.01 -44.43
N CYS A 726 -20.61 -18.10 -43.63
CA CYS A 726 -22.01 -17.68 -43.92
C CYS A 726 -22.24 -16.18 -44.01
N GLY A 727 -21.19 -15.34 -43.82
CA GLY A 727 -21.27 -13.89 -43.89
C GLY A 727 -21.93 -13.20 -42.69
N ASN A 728 -22.43 -13.94 -41.70
CA ASN A 728 -23.02 -13.38 -40.49
C ASN A 728 -21.94 -12.91 -39.46
N LEU A 729 -22.31 -12.02 -38.54
CA LEU A 729 -21.39 -11.47 -37.56
C LEU A 729 -20.87 -12.55 -36.58
N LEU A 730 -19.57 -12.60 -36.40
CA LEU A 730 -18.92 -13.39 -35.36
C LEU A 730 -19.13 -12.76 -33.98
N VAL A 731 -19.44 -13.57 -33.01
CA VAL A 731 -19.61 -13.19 -31.60
C VAL A 731 -18.47 -13.76 -30.80
N TYR A 732 -17.85 -12.94 -29.94
CA TYR A 732 -16.84 -13.41 -29.00
C TYR A 732 -17.54 -14.03 -27.80
N GLN A 733 -17.39 -15.34 -27.59
CA GLN A 733 -17.99 -16.08 -26.49
C GLN A 733 -17.00 -17.14 -26.00
N GLU A 734 -16.84 -17.26 -24.70
CA GLU A 734 -15.95 -18.21 -24.02
C GLU A 734 -14.48 -18.23 -24.51
N GLY A 735 -13.95 -17.06 -24.91
CA GLY A 735 -12.58 -16.94 -25.38
C GLY A 735 -12.36 -17.18 -26.88
N CYS A 736 -13.41 -17.46 -27.66
CA CYS A 736 -13.36 -17.69 -29.10
C CYS A 736 -14.39 -16.86 -29.85
N TYR A 737 -14.14 -16.63 -31.13
CA TYR A 737 -15.14 -16.08 -32.06
C TYR A 737 -16.01 -17.22 -32.62
N ILE A 738 -17.29 -17.16 -32.33
CA ILE A 738 -18.26 -18.16 -32.77
C ILE A 738 -19.30 -17.48 -33.67
N CYS A 739 -19.71 -18.12 -34.73
CA CYS A 739 -20.86 -17.70 -35.54
C CYS A 739 -22.15 -18.35 -35.01
N PRO A 740 -23.09 -17.57 -34.42
CA PRO A 740 -24.33 -18.14 -33.90
C PRO A 740 -25.22 -18.76 -34.97
N SER A 741 -24.97 -18.45 -36.24
CA SER A 741 -25.82 -18.88 -37.37
C SER A 741 -25.37 -20.19 -38.03
N CYS A 742 -24.07 -20.50 -38.01
CA CYS A 742 -23.55 -21.72 -38.66
C CYS A 742 -22.61 -22.54 -37.74
N GLY A 743 -22.29 -22.04 -36.55
CA GLY A 743 -21.43 -22.76 -35.58
C GLY A 743 -19.92 -22.61 -35.83
N TYR A 744 -19.50 -21.73 -36.77
CA TYR A 744 -18.08 -21.44 -37.01
C TYR A 744 -17.41 -20.92 -35.74
#